data_5d74fafdb90e378c6b52294a61b4f812
#
_entry.id   5d74fafdb90e378c6b52294a61b4f812
#
_cell.length_a   1.000
_cell.length_b   1.000
_cell.length_c   1.000
_cell.angle_alpha   90.00
_cell.angle_beta   90.00
_cell.angle_gamma   90.00
#
_symmetry.space_group_name_H-M   'P 1'
#
loop_
_entity.id
_entity.type
_entity.pdbx_description
1 polymer ?
#
loop_
_entity_poly.entity_id
_entity_poly.type
_entity_poly.pdbx_seq_one_letter_code
_entity_poly.pdbx_strand_id
1 'polypeptide(L)'
;MKVSEIAGIIKSERCVLAMPEADVQHLLTDSRRLVEPQGTVFFAIVTSRNSGVNYIPAMYEAGVRSFVVPTDCEVNYEDVNVWFVGDVVLALQSIAAHHRAQFTVPVVGITGSNGKTIVKDWLVQLLSPEGRVASSPKSYNSQIGVPLSVWQLDGDHRMAVFEAGISEAGEMVRLERVIKPTIGIFTNIGQAHDENFLTRGQKIAEKLQLFTHCETLIYCSDHHDIHSAVSGIESFRRVRLFTWGTSSDCDLQLLSSETDERNTVFTLATPGAEPFKVTIPFVDRASQENALHCVAAMVLLGYEKEVIASRMLALAPVEMRLEMNEAIGNSLLINDSYSLDINSLSIALDYLGHVNQHHNRTLILSDMLQTGIPDRELYSQVASLVALKGITSLIGIGESISRCHDCFSSFDAEFYPSTQDFIDRYDFSRFANQTILLKGARRFAFERIAKLLQRKNHETVMEVNLDALVRNLNYYRSRLNPSTKLMAMVKASSYGAGRVEVASSLQFNHVDYLTVAYADEGVELRRGGITLPIMVMNPEEASFDDIIRYRLEPDIYSFRILNLFAEHLTTINSLQSTPFPIHIEFDTGMHRLGFVGDDRPQLDNRLSELASSLKVQSVFTHLACADDPTMDDFTRRQITLFRQWSDGMPGLKHILNSSGITRFTDAQMDMVRLGIGLYGVSPEPEVQQHLRQVSRLVSRISQIKEISAGDTVGYNGRWRATRDSRIAIVPMGYADGLHRGLGYCRGHVLVDGHEAPIIGSVCMDMCFVDVTEITCNEGDRVVIFGEGDLLQRNADAANTIAYELLTAVSPRVKRIYYHEE
;
A
#
# COMPACT_ATOMS: atom_id res chain seq x y z
N MET A 1 -20.29 13.29 11.52
CA MET A 1 -20.20 14.07 12.79
C MET A 1 -20.30 15.54 12.45
N LYS A 2 -21.07 16.33 13.21
CA LYS A 2 -21.18 17.79 12.98
C LYS A 2 -20.08 18.56 13.73
N VAL A 3 -19.67 19.68 13.14
CA VAL A 3 -18.70 20.62 13.75
C VAL A 3 -19.16 21.06 15.14
N SER A 4 -20.47 21.31 15.31
CA SER A 4 -21.07 21.70 16.60
C SER A 4 -20.91 20.69 17.74
N GLU A 5 -20.71 19.39 17.39
CA GLU A 5 -20.57 18.30 18.38
C GLU A 5 -19.15 18.24 18.98
N ILE A 6 -18.13 18.68 18.20
CA ILE A 6 -16.72 18.52 18.55
C ILE A 6 -16.36 19.15 19.89
N ALA A 7 -16.82 20.37 20.14
CA ALA A 7 -16.47 21.11 21.37
C ALA A 7 -16.77 20.34 22.64
N GLY A 8 -17.92 19.63 22.69
CA GLY A 8 -18.30 18.77 23.82
C GLY A 8 -17.44 17.50 23.93
N ILE A 9 -17.03 16.92 22.79
CA ILE A 9 -16.26 15.69 22.74
C ILE A 9 -14.81 15.91 23.24
N ILE A 10 -14.17 17.00 22.75
CA ILE A 10 -12.76 17.27 23.06
C ILE A 10 -12.58 18.13 24.31
N LYS A 11 -13.67 18.60 24.94
CA LYS A 11 -13.66 19.48 26.11
C LYS A 11 -12.81 20.72 25.86
N SER A 12 -13.06 21.40 24.70
CA SER A 12 -12.33 22.61 24.35
C SER A 12 -12.51 23.72 25.40
N GLU A 13 -11.45 24.42 25.74
CA GLU A 13 -11.47 25.52 26.69
C GLU A 13 -12.17 26.74 26.09
N ARG A 14 -12.01 26.95 24.78
CA ARG A 14 -12.66 28.01 23.99
C ARG A 14 -12.87 27.48 22.57
N CYS A 15 -13.98 27.86 21.95
CA CYS A 15 -14.18 27.60 20.51
C CYS A 15 -14.78 28.81 19.80
N VAL A 16 -14.46 28.94 18.53
CA VAL A 16 -15.10 29.90 17.58
C VAL A 16 -15.61 29.08 16.41
N LEU A 17 -16.90 29.13 16.12
CA LEU A 17 -17.50 28.31 15.09
C LEU A 17 -18.20 29.20 14.07
N ALA A 18 -17.62 29.33 12.88
CA ALA A 18 -18.23 30.04 11.74
C ALA A 18 -19.27 29.18 11.02
N MET A 19 -19.06 27.85 10.99
CA MET A 19 -19.88 26.87 10.26
C MET A 19 -20.25 25.68 11.16
N PRO A 20 -21.14 25.85 12.15
CA PRO A 20 -21.43 24.78 13.13
C PRO A 20 -22.14 23.55 12.54
N GLU A 21 -22.85 23.73 11.41
CA GLU A 21 -23.59 22.65 10.74
C GLU A 21 -22.78 21.88 9.71
N ALA A 22 -21.52 22.26 9.47
CA ALA A 22 -20.65 21.55 8.56
C ALA A 22 -20.37 20.13 9.06
N ASP A 23 -20.21 19.19 8.12
CA ASP A 23 -19.86 17.81 8.44
C ASP A 23 -18.34 17.62 8.50
N VAL A 24 -17.87 16.85 9.49
CA VAL A 24 -16.49 16.41 9.60
C VAL A 24 -16.35 15.04 8.95
N GLN A 25 -15.52 14.98 7.92
CA GLN A 25 -15.26 13.78 7.16
C GLN A 25 -13.81 13.30 7.33
N HIS A 26 -12.85 14.21 7.48
CA HIS A 26 -11.43 13.90 7.53
C HIS A 26 -10.74 14.50 8.74
N LEU A 27 -9.86 13.72 9.38
CA LEU A 27 -8.95 14.20 10.43
C LEU A 27 -7.53 14.29 9.84
N LEU A 28 -6.91 15.46 9.95
CA LEU A 28 -5.61 15.74 9.33
C LEU A 28 -4.59 16.20 10.38
N THR A 29 -3.42 15.58 10.41
CA THR A 29 -2.31 15.93 11.30
C THR A 29 -1.03 16.30 10.56
N ASP A 30 -0.98 16.06 9.23
CA ASP A 30 0.13 16.36 8.34
C ASP A 30 -0.39 17.16 7.14
N SER A 31 0.01 18.42 7.03
CA SER A 31 -0.44 19.36 5.98
C SER A 31 -0.21 18.86 4.56
N ARG A 32 0.79 18.01 4.35
CA ARG A 32 1.12 17.41 3.05
C ARG A 32 0.10 16.36 2.59
N ARG A 33 -0.74 15.88 3.52
CA ARG A 33 -1.74 14.82 3.28
C ARG A 33 -3.16 15.36 3.19
N LEU A 34 -3.34 16.63 2.92
CA LEU A 34 -4.67 17.21 2.72
C LEU A 34 -5.33 16.54 1.51
N VAL A 35 -6.46 15.87 1.75
CA VAL A 35 -7.25 15.17 0.73
C VAL A 35 -8.34 16.08 0.21
N GLU A 36 -9.19 16.55 1.09
CA GLU A 36 -10.30 17.44 0.79
C GLU A 36 -10.35 18.56 1.84
N PRO A 37 -10.29 19.83 1.43
CA PRO A 37 -10.35 20.94 2.38
C PRO A 37 -11.69 21.03 3.11
N GLN A 38 -12.79 20.76 2.39
CA GLN A 38 -14.14 20.79 2.96
C GLN A 38 -14.36 19.52 3.81
N GLY A 39 -14.84 19.71 5.02
CA GLY A 39 -15.02 18.60 5.98
C GLY A 39 -13.74 18.12 6.64
N THR A 40 -12.56 18.71 6.37
CA THR A 40 -11.30 18.39 7.06
C THR A 40 -11.15 19.23 8.33
N VAL A 41 -10.80 18.54 9.44
CA VAL A 41 -10.32 19.16 10.68
C VAL A 41 -8.82 18.96 10.77
N PHE A 42 -8.06 20.06 10.78
CA PHE A 42 -6.62 20.04 10.93
C PHE A 42 -6.23 20.16 12.42
N PHE A 43 -5.45 19.19 12.88
CA PHE A 43 -4.90 19.14 14.26
C PHE A 43 -3.48 19.69 14.25
N ALA A 44 -3.29 20.89 14.78
CA ALA A 44 -2.01 21.58 14.84
C ALA A 44 -1.13 21.03 15.99
N ILE A 45 -0.64 19.79 15.82
CA ILE A 45 0.17 19.09 16.82
C ILE A 45 1.52 19.78 16.96
N VAL A 46 1.94 20.02 18.20
CA VAL A 46 3.25 20.58 18.54
C VAL A 46 4.13 19.47 19.11
N THR A 47 5.33 19.34 18.55
CA THR A 47 6.36 18.40 19.00
C THR A 47 7.65 19.13 19.32
N SER A 48 8.62 18.46 19.96
CA SER A 48 9.95 19.03 20.22
C SER A 48 10.74 19.45 18.97
N ARG A 49 10.36 18.97 17.79
CA ARG A 49 11.07 19.20 16.51
C ARG A 49 10.29 20.07 15.52
N ASN A 50 8.97 20.11 15.60
CA ASN A 50 8.12 20.82 14.65
C ASN A 50 6.81 21.27 15.31
N SER A 51 6.25 22.39 14.83
CA SER A 51 4.96 22.91 15.29
C SER A 51 3.96 22.92 14.15
N GLY A 52 2.86 22.16 14.31
CA GLY A 52 1.73 22.13 13.38
C GLY A 52 1.07 23.50 13.19
N VAL A 53 1.22 24.40 14.17
CA VAL A 53 0.68 25.78 14.12
C VAL A 53 1.24 26.55 12.93
N ASN A 54 2.50 26.31 12.54
CA ASN A 54 3.16 26.97 11.42
C ASN A 54 2.50 26.67 10.06
N TYR A 55 1.71 25.61 9.97
CA TYR A 55 1.05 25.19 8.73
C TYR A 55 -0.39 25.69 8.61
N ILE A 56 -0.95 26.34 9.65
CA ILE A 56 -2.33 26.87 9.61
C ILE A 56 -2.56 27.83 8.44
N PRO A 57 -1.67 28.81 8.14
CA PRO A 57 -1.88 29.71 7.00
C PRO A 57 -1.96 28.95 5.69
N ALA A 58 -1.05 28.02 5.44
CA ALA A 58 -1.07 27.21 4.23
C ALA A 58 -2.31 26.31 4.12
N MET A 59 -2.81 25.78 5.23
CA MET A 59 -4.05 25.01 5.27
C MET A 59 -5.28 25.88 5.00
N TYR A 60 -5.29 27.10 5.54
CA TYR A 60 -6.35 28.05 5.27
C TYR A 60 -6.41 28.47 3.78
N GLU A 61 -5.24 28.77 3.17
CA GLU A 61 -5.12 29.05 1.73
C GLU A 61 -5.54 27.86 0.86
N ALA A 62 -5.26 26.65 1.31
CA ALA A 62 -5.70 25.40 0.66
C ALA A 62 -7.21 25.12 0.83
N GLY A 63 -7.95 25.96 1.61
CA GLY A 63 -9.39 25.86 1.77
C GLY A 63 -9.87 25.15 3.05
N VAL A 64 -8.98 24.68 3.92
CA VAL A 64 -9.38 24.13 5.24
C VAL A 64 -9.97 25.22 6.10
N ARG A 65 -11.08 24.92 6.78
CA ARG A 65 -11.83 25.89 7.61
C ARG A 65 -12.07 25.41 9.03
N SER A 66 -11.46 24.30 9.45
CA SER A 66 -11.63 23.73 10.80
C SER A 66 -10.28 23.35 11.41
N PHE A 67 -9.95 23.91 12.59
CA PHE A 67 -8.63 23.80 13.21
C PHE A 67 -8.74 23.47 14.71
N VAL A 68 -8.04 22.44 15.16
CA VAL A 68 -7.79 22.16 16.58
C VAL A 68 -6.38 22.62 16.92
N VAL A 69 -6.26 23.57 17.85
CA VAL A 69 -5.01 24.26 18.14
C VAL A 69 -4.71 24.29 19.65
N PRO A 70 -3.45 24.45 20.06
CA PRO A 70 -3.10 24.71 21.47
C PRO A 70 -3.77 25.99 22.01
N THR A 71 -4.02 26.04 23.31
CA THR A 71 -4.73 27.14 23.99
C THR A 71 -4.05 28.51 23.82
N ASP A 72 -2.73 28.51 23.67
CA ASP A 72 -1.87 29.70 23.54
C ASP A 72 -1.71 30.16 22.06
N CYS A 73 -2.35 29.47 21.11
CA CYS A 73 -2.29 29.79 19.69
C CYS A 73 -3.25 30.96 19.35
N GLU A 74 -2.82 31.86 18.47
CA GLU A 74 -3.67 32.90 17.88
C GLU A 74 -4.05 32.47 16.44
N VAL A 75 -5.36 32.47 16.16
CA VAL A 75 -5.91 32.22 14.82
C VAL A 75 -6.81 33.39 14.46
N ASN A 76 -6.41 34.18 13.45
CA ASN A 76 -7.02 35.47 13.09
C ASN A 76 -7.78 35.40 11.76
N TYR A 77 -8.66 34.39 11.60
CA TYR A 77 -9.56 34.25 10.45
C TYR A 77 -11.02 34.26 10.94
N GLU A 78 -11.90 34.95 10.23
CA GLU A 78 -13.31 35.12 10.65
C GLU A 78 -14.22 33.98 10.16
N ASP A 79 -13.85 33.30 9.09
CA ASP A 79 -14.65 32.27 8.38
C ASP A 79 -14.24 30.82 8.76
N VAL A 80 -13.70 30.61 9.95
CA VAL A 80 -13.18 29.32 10.40
C VAL A 80 -13.85 28.80 11.67
N ASN A 81 -13.79 27.47 11.84
CA ASN A 81 -14.07 26.81 13.11
C ASN A 81 -12.73 26.55 13.83
N VAL A 82 -12.58 27.00 15.05
CA VAL A 82 -11.35 26.82 15.85
C VAL A 82 -11.73 26.30 17.22
N TRP A 83 -11.04 25.24 17.66
CA TRP A 83 -11.11 24.72 19.01
C TRP A 83 -9.73 24.84 19.69
N PHE A 84 -9.70 25.51 20.83
CA PHE A 84 -8.50 25.70 21.63
C PHE A 84 -8.46 24.64 22.74
N VAL A 85 -7.40 23.86 22.80
CA VAL A 85 -7.27 22.70 23.70
C VAL A 85 -5.90 22.65 24.36
N GLY A 86 -5.84 22.15 25.58
CA GLY A 86 -4.55 21.96 26.28
C GLY A 86 -3.68 20.84 25.69
N ASP A 87 -4.29 19.82 25.08
CA ASP A 87 -3.59 18.69 24.42
C ASP A 87 -4.29 18.33 23.10
N VAL A 88 -3.66 18.67 22.00
CA VAL A 88 -4.18 18.44 20.62
C VAL A 88 -4.23 16.94 20.31
N VAL A 89 -3.29 16.13 20.82
CA VAL A 89 -3.28 14.68 20.61
C VAL A 89 -4.43 14.02 21.37
N LEU A 90 -4.68 14.44 22.59
CA LEU A 90 -5.83 13.96 23.38
C LEU A 90 -7.16 14.35 22.73
N ALA A 91 -7.25 15.52 22.10
CA ALA A 91 -8.43 15.95 21.35
C ALA A 91 -8.67 15.03 20.14
N LEU A 92 -7.63 14.71 19.36
CA LEU A 92 -7.69 13.75 18.25
C LEU A 92 -8.17 12.37 18.74
N GLN A 93 -7.61 11.87 19.84
CA GLN A 93 -7.99 10.59 20.47
C GLN A 93 -9.45 10.60 20.92
N SER A 94 -9.92 11.69 21.48
CA SER A 94 -11.30 11.82 21.97
C SER A 94 -12.32 11.78 20.84
N ILE A 95 -12.04 12.43 19.71
CA ILE A 95 -12.91 12.39 18.52
C ILE A 95 -12.95 10.97 17.96
N ALA A 96 -11.80 10.32 17.81
CA ALA A 96 -11.72 8.95 17.30
C ALA A 96 -12.41 7.94 18.23
N ALA A 97 -12.28 8.10 19.54
CA ALA A 97 -12.97 7.27 20.53
C ALA A 97 -14.50 7.45 20.46
N HIS A 98 -14.98 8.69 20.27
CA HIS A 98 -16.39 8.97 20.08
C HIS A 98 -16.92 8.35 18.79
N HIS A 99 -16.18 8.46 17.71
CA HIS A 99 -16.49 7.82 16.43
C HIS A 99 -16.55 6.29 16.57
N ARG A 100 -15.53 5.67 17.19
CA ARG A 100 -15.51 4.22 17.47
C ARG A 100 -16.75 3.73 18.23
N ALA A 101 -17.21 4.51 19.17
CA ALA A 101 -18.36 4.15 20.02
C ALA A 101 -19.70 4.02 19.23
N GLN A 102 -19.77 4.52 18.01
CA GLN A 102 -20.97 4.43 17.15
C GLN A 102 -21.11 3.05 16.48
N PHE A 103 -20.07 2.19 16.54
CA PHE A 103 -20.03 0.90 15.87
C PHE A 103 -19.96 -0.26 16.88
N THR A 104 -20.77 -1.30 16.64
CA THR A 104 -20.84 -2.50 17.49
C THR A 104 -20.08 -3.69 16.89
N VAL A 105 -19.40 -3.51 15.74
CA VAL A 105 -18.62 -4.56 15.09
C VAL A 105 -17.51 -5.09 15.98
N PRO A 106 -17.15 -6.39 15.89
CA PRO A 106 -16.02 -6.95 16.60
C PRO A 106 -14.71 -6.20 16.24
N VAL A 107 -13.90 -5.88 17.23
CA VAL A 107 -12.63 -5.21 17.06
C VAL A 107 -11.52 -6.02 17.69
N VAL A 108 -10.56 -6.43 16.88
CA VAL A 108 -9.34 -7.11 17.33
C VAL A 108 -8.29 -6.05 17.64
N GLY A 109 -7.83 -5.98 18.88
CA GLY A 109 -6.70 -5.15 19.31
C GLY A 109 -5.45 -5.99 19.45
N ILE A 110 -4.35 -5.59 18.81
CA ILE A 110 -3.10 -6.37 18.81
C ILE A 110 -1.99 -5.55 19.46
N THR A 111 -1.30 -6.12 20.45
CA THR A 111 -0.06 -5.56 21.00
C THR A 111 0.98 -6.65 21.25
N GLY A 112 2.19 -6.22 21.55
CA GLY A 112 3.36 -7.06 21.77
C GLY A 112 4.64 -6.31 21.40
N SER A 113 5.78 -6.94 21.50
CA SER A 113 7.03 -6.35 21.02
C SER A 113 7.20 -6.56 19.51
N ASN A 114 7.12 -7.79 19.04
CA ASN A 114 7.26 -8.16 17.63
C ASN A 114 5.99 -8.83 17.09
N GLY A 115 5.86 -8.95 15.77
CA GLY A 115 4.79 -9.68 15.10
C GLY A 115 3.44 -8.92 14.93
N LYS A 116 3.22 -7.80 15.62
CA LYS A 116 1.94 -7.05 15.58
C LYS A 116 1.41 -6.79 14.16
N THR A 117 2.23 -6.19 13.31
CA THR A 117 1.86 -5.83 11.94
C THR A 117 1.62 -7.07 11.09
N ILE A 118 2.45 -8.11 11.25
CA ILE A 118 2.30 -9.38 10.52
C ILE A 118 0.97 -10.04 10.90
N VAL A 119 0.67 -10.19 12.19
CA VAL A 119 -0.59 -10.77 12.67
C VAL A 119 -1.78 -9.94 12.19
N LYS A 120 -1.69 -8.59 12.23
CA LYS A 120 -2.72 -7.69 11.71
C LYS A 120 -2.96 -7.92 10.21
N ASP A 121 -1.92 -7.88 9.39
CA ASP A 121 -2.06 -7.99 7.93
C ASP A 121 -2.55 -9.39 7.51
N TRP A 122 -2.07 -10.45 8.18
CA TRP A 122 -2.55 -11.80 7.95
C TRP A 122 -4.01 -11.98 8.40
N LEU A 123 -4.42 -11.43 9.55
CA LEU A 123 -5.82 -11.47 9.96
C LEU A 123 -6.71 -10.71 8.99
N VAL A 124 -6.29 -9.57 8.48
CA VAL A 124 -7.03 -8.85 7.43
C VAL A 124 -7.20 -9.73 6.20
N GLN A 125 -6.12 -10.38 5.72
CA GLN A 125 -6.17 -11.30 4.58
C GLN A 125 -7.12 -12.48 4.84
N LEU A 126 -7.06 -13.09 6.03
CA LEU A 126 -7.85 -14.27 6.40
C LEU A 126 -9.34 -13.96 6.58
N LEU A 127 -9.68 -12.76 7.06
CA LEU A 127 -11.04 -12.36 7.43
C LEU A 127 -11.79 -11.58 6.34
N SER A 128 -11.07 -10.93 5.40
CA SER A 128 -11.65 -10.14 4.31
C SER A 128 -12.57 -10.93 3.35
N PRO A 129 -12.44 -12.25 3.16
CA PRO A 129 -13.37 -12.99 2.32
C PRO A 129 -14.85 -12.92 2.72
N GLU A 130 -15.20 -12.64 3.97
CA GLU A 130 -16.60 -12.51 4.41
C GLU A 130 -17.12 -11.06 4.42
N GLY A 131 -16.28 -10.07 4.16
CA GLY A 131 -16.65 -8.66 4.14
C GLY A 131 -15.51 -7.72 4.46
N ARG A 132 -15.76 -6.41 4.38
CA ARG A 132 -14.74 -5.39 4.63
C ARG A 132 -14.23 -5.44 6.06
N VAL A 133 -12.91 -5.39 6.21
CA VAL A 133 -12.21 -5.35 7.50
C VAL A 133 -11.47 -4.01 7.59
N ALA A 134 -11.82 -3.18 8.56
CA ALA A 134 -11.06 -1.95 8.85
C ALA A 134 -9.73 -2.32 9.52
N SER A 135 -8.63 -1.67 9.14
CA SER A 135 -7.33 -1.97 9.75
C SER A 135 -6.41 -0.77 9.78
N SER A 136 -5.41 -0.82 10.68
CA SER A 136 -4.34 0.18 10.69
C SER A 136 -3.51 0.08 9.41
N PRO A 137 -3.37 1.15 8.63
CA PRO A 137 -2.52 1.15 7.46
C PRO A 137 -1.05 1.09 7.88
N LYS A 138 -0.26 0.21 7.25
CA LYS A 138 1.14 -0.02 7.62
C LYS A 138 1.29 -0.23 9.13
N SER A 139 2.18 0.51 9.80
CA SER A 139 2.39 0.45 11.26
C SER A 139 1.86 1.71 11.97
N TYR A 140 0.63 2.14 11.65
CA TYR A 140 -0.05 3.24 12.37
C TYR A 140 -0.53 2.78 13.75
N ASN A 141 0.44 2.54 14.64
CA ASN A 141 0.23 1.98 15.99
C ASN A 141 0.51 2.97 17.13
N SER A 142 0.84 4.24 16.81
CA SER A 142 1.20 5.29 17.76
C SER A 142 -0.02 6.06 18.28
N GLN A 143 0.23 6.98 19.22
CA GLN A 143 -0.77 7.88 19.81
C GLN A 143 -1.52 8.76 18.80
N ILE A 144 -0.97 8.95 17.60
CA ILE A 144 -1.56 9.69 16.48
C ILE A 144 -2.10 8.71 15.41
N GLY A 145 -1.35 7.65 15.11
CA GLY A 145 -1.69 6.71 14.04
C GLY A 145 -2.94 5.89 14.33
N VAL A 146 -3.12 5.45 15.58
CA VAL A 146 -4.31 4.68 16.01
C VAL A 146 -5.61 5.47 15.85
N PRO A 147 -5.73 6.73 16.34
CA PRO A 147 -6.94 7.53 16.11
C PRO A 147 -7.30 7.71 14.63
N LEU A 148 -6.30 7.97 13.78
CA LEU A 148 -6.51 8.11 12.33
C LEU A 148 -6.96 6.79 11.68
N SER A 149 -6.48 5.64 12.19
CA SER A 149 -6.91 4.31 11.73
C SER A 149 -8.34 3.99 12.15
N VAL A 150 -8.70 4.30 13.39
CA VAL A 150 -10.04 4.07 13.95
C VAL A 150 -11.09 4.96 13.27
N TRP A 151 -10.71 6.18 12.86
CA TRP A 151 -11.59 7.08 12.10
C TRP A 151 -12.06 6.51 10.76
N GLN A 152 -11.35 5.54 10.20
CA GLN A 152 -11.68 4.88 8.94
C GLN A 152 -12.84 3.86 9.07
N LEU A 153 -13.23 3.53 10.30
CA LEU A 153 -14.34 2.58 10.52
C LEU A 153 -15.66 3.22 10.11
N ASP A 154 -16.42 2.51 9.27
CA ASP A 154 -17.75 2.89 8.79
C ASP A 154 -18.76 1.74 8.90
N GLY A 155 -20.00 1.99 8.50
CA GLY A 155 -21.10 1.03 8.58
C GLY A 155 -20.99 -0.19 7.65
N ASP A 156 -20.10 -0.15 6.66
CA ASP A 156 -19.87 -1.23 5.69
C ASP A 156 -18.83 -2.25 6.19
N HIS A 157 -18.10 -1.93 7.26
CA HIS A 157 -17.13 -2.82 7.86
C HIS A 157 -17.81 -3.88 8.74
N ARG A 158 -17.46 -5.14 8.51
CA ARG A 158 -17.92 -6.28 9.32
C ARG A 158 -17.10 -6.42 10.61
N MET A 159 -15.84 -6.03 10.57
CA MET A 159 -14.86 -6.19 11.65
C MET A 159 -13.76 -5.16 11.53
N ALA A 160 -13.01 -4.96 12.60
CA ALA A 160 -11.80 -4.14 12.57
C ALA A 160 -10.61 -4.84 13.25
N VAL A 161 -9.39 -4.57 12.77
CA VAL A 161 -8.13 -5.09 13.32
C VAL A 161 -7.13 -3.93 13.47
N PHE A 162 -6.85 -3.53 14.71
CA PHE A 162 -5.95 -2.41 14.99
C PHE A 162 -4.75 -2.87 15.82
N GLU A 163 -3.56 -2.38 15.48
CA GLU A 163 -2.37 -2.59 16.28
C GLU A 163 -2.09 -1.40 17.20
N ALA A 164 -1.64 -1.68 18.43
CA ALA A 164 -1.24 -0.69 19.42
C ALA A 164 0.22 -0.86 19.82
N GLY A 165 1.01 0.18 19.64
CA GLY A 165 2.41 0.30 20.06
C GLY A 165 2.58 1.42 21.07
N ILE A 166 3.48 1.21 22.04
CA ILE A 166 3.81 2.18 23.06
C ILE A 166 5.31 2.35 23.17
N SER A 167 5.72 3.54 23.56
CA SER A 167 7.11 3.89 23.88
C SER A 167 7.27 4.23 25.37
N GLU A 168 6.21 4.71 26.05
CA GLU A 168 6.24 5.20 27.43
C GLU A 168 5.10 4.59 28.26
N ALA A 169 5.26 4.63 29.58
CA ALA A 169 4.22 4.22 30.52
C ALA A 169 3.01 5.16 30.48
N GLY A 170 1.80 4.61 30.59
CA GLY A 170 0.52 5.36 30.53
C GLY A 170 -0.03 5.59 29.10
N GLU A 171 0.72 5.25 28.07
CA GLU A 171 0.27 5.40 26.67
C GLU A 171 -0.79 4.37 26.29
N MET A 172 -0.69 3.14 26.80
CA MET A 172 -1.59 2.06 26.37
C MET A 172 -3.04 2.28 26.84
N VAL A 173 -3.23 2.89 28.02
CA VAL A 173 -4.57 3.25 28.51
C VAL A 173 -5.27 4.26 27.60
N ARG A 174 -4.51 5.17 26.97
CA ARG A 174 -5.06 6.11 25.98
C ARG A 174 -5.49 5.39 24.70
N LEU A 175 -4.67 4.46 24.22
CA LEU A 175 -4.98 3.66 23.01
C LEU A 175 -6.14 2.69 23.25
N GLU A 176 -6.24 2.11 24.44
CA GLU A 176 -7.38 1.26 24.82
C GLU A 176 -8.72 2.02 24.67
N ARG A 177 -8.80 3.25 25.19
CA ARG A 177 -10.00 4.09 25.07
C ARG A 177 -10.41 4.38 23.63
N VAL A 178 -9.44 4.48 22.73
CA VAL A 178 -9.69 4.73 21.30
C VAL A 178 -10.13 3.45 20.58
N ILE A 179 -9.42 2.34 20.78
CA ILE A 179 -9.66 1.07 20.06
C ILE A 179 -10.88 0.36 20.65
N LYS A 180 -11.01 0.29 21.95
CA LYS A 180 -11.99 -0.53 22.70
C LYS A 180 -12.11 -1.92 22.09
N PRO A 181 -11.06 -2.77 22.18
CA PRO A 181 -11.09 -4.06 21.54
C PRO A 181 -12.08 -4.99 22.21
N THR A 182 -12.81 -5.80 21.42
CA THR A 182 -13.61 -6.91 21.92
C THR A 182 -12.78 -8.19 22.04
N ILE A 183 -11.80 -8.36 21.14
CA ILE A 183 -10.83 -9.44 21.14
C ILE A 183 -9.43 -8.85 21.24
N GLY A 184 -8.64 -9.32 22.20
CA GLY A 184 -7.24 -8.98 22.37
C GLY A 184 -6.31 -10.05 21.78
N ILE A 185 -5.19 -9.65 21.19
CA ILE A 185 -4.10 -10.56 20.85
C ILE A 185 -2.79 -9.99 21.41
N PHE A 186 -2.15 -10.73 22.31
CA PHE A 186 -0.82 -10.45 22.80
C PHE A 186 0.19 -11.34 22.08
N THR A 187 1.00 -10.78 21.17
CA THR A 187 1.91 -11.58 20.37
C THR A 187 3.08 -12.12 21.20
N ASN A 188 4.00 -11.27 21.58
CA ASN A 188 5.14 -11.64 22.42
C ASN A 188 5.71 -10.43 23.15
N ILE A 189 6.73 -10.68 23.99
CA ILE A 189 7.47 -9.66 24.72
C ILE A 189 8.97 -9.80 24.42
N GLY A 190 9.55 -8.73 23.88
CA GLY A 190 10.99 -8.62 23.56
C GLY A 190 11.60 -7.40 24.23
N GLN A 191 12.86 -7.13 23.93
CA GLN A 191 13.65 -6.04 24.56
C GLN A 191 13.42 -4.64 23.92
N ALA A 192 12.60 -4.50 22.90
CA ALA A 192 12.33 -3.19 22.27
C ALA A 192 11.74 -2.20 23.29
N HIS A 193 12.25 -0.95 23.36
CA HIS A 193 11.84 0.12 24.26
C HIS A 193 12.04 -0.17 25.77
N ASP A 194 12.97 -1.05 26.15
CA ASP A 194 13.22 -1.38 27.57
C ASP A 194 13.75 -0.20 28.38
N GLU A 195 14.38 0.81 27.74
CA GLU A 195 14.88 2.01 28.42
C GLU A 195 13.81 2.83 29.15
N ASN A 196 12.55 2.76 28.70
CA ASN A 196 11.43 3.52 29.25
C ASN A 196 10.62 2.72 30.29
N PHE A 197 11.05 1.49 30.62
CA PHE A 197 10.41 0.63 31.60
C PHE A 197 11.41 0.09 32.60
N LEU A 198 11.10 0.20 33.91
CA LEU A 198 11.99 -0.24 34.98
C LEU A 198 12.21 -1.76 35.01
N THR A 199 11.21 -2.53 34.58
CA THR A 199 11.25 -4.00 34.55
C THR A 199 10.44 -4.55 33.38
N ARG A 200 10.79 -5.77 32.93
CA ARG A 200 10.01 -6.52 31.94
C ARG A 200 8.57 -6.76 32.38
N GLY A 201 8.36 -7.01 33.69
CA GLY A 201 7.01 -7.14 34.26
C GLY A 201 6.18 -5.86 34.14
N GLN A 202 6.77 -4.69 34.33
CA GLN A 202 6.09 -3.40 34.14
C GLN A 202 5.68 -3.21 32.68
N LYS A 203 6.55 -3.55 31.73
CA LYS A 203 6.27 -3.47 30.30
C LYS A 203 5.13 -4.40 29.87
N ILE A 204 5.10 -5.64 30.42
CA ILE A 204 3.99 -6.57 30.20
C ILE A 204 2.69 -5.99 30.75
N ALA A 205 2.71 -5.52 32.01
CA ALA A 205 1.54 -4.92 32.64
C ALA A 205 1.00 -3.70 31.89
N GLU A 206 1.88 -2.84 31.36
CA GLU A 206 1.49 -1.69 30.55
C GLU A 206 0.82 -2.13 29.23
N LYS A 207 1.40 -3.11 28.52
CA LYS A 207 0.81 -3.62 27.28
C LYS A 207 -0.54 -4.32 27.52
N LEU A 208 -0.70 -5.01 28.65
CA LEU A 208 -1.94 -5.68 29.04
C LEU A 208 -3.09 -4.68 29.30
N GLN A 209 -2.80 -3.39 29.54
CA GLN A 209 -3.85 -2.35 29.68
C GLN A 209 -4.76 -2.26 28.43
N LEU A 210 -4.25 -2.60 27.24
CA LEU A 210 -5.09 -2.64 26.03
C LEU A 210 -6.29 -3.59 26.16
N PHE A 211 -6.20 -4.60 27.00
CA PHE A 211 -7.14 -5.70 27.06
C PHE A 211 -8.02 -5.73 28.32
N THR A 212 -7.94 -4.70 29.14
CA THR A 212 -8.65 -4.65 30.44
C THR A 212 -10.18 -4.72 30.32
N HIS A 213 -10.72 -4.35 29.17
CA HIS A 213 -12.16 -4.36 28.89
C HIS A 213 -12.54 -5.25 27.68
N CYS A 214 -11.62 -6.06 27.13
CA CYS A 214 -11.98 -6.98 26.06
C CYS A 214 -12.80 -8.18 26.59
N GLU A 215 -13.53 -8.83 25.70
CA GLU A 215 -14.29 -10.02 26.01
C GLU A 215 -13.39 -11.26 26.06
N THR A 216 -12.43 -11.34 25.14
CA THR A 216 -11.49 -12.47 25.02
C THR A 216 -10.07 -11.97 24.75
N LEU A 217 -9.07 -12.59 25.41
CA LEU A 217 -7.65 -12.36 25.19
C LEU A 217 -6.98 -13.65 24.66
N ILE A 218 -6.38 -13.55 23.47
CA ILE A 218 -5.60 -14.61 22.82
C ILE A 218 -4.12 -14.39 23.12
N TYR A 219 -3.41 -15.42 23.60
CA TYR A 219 -1.97 -15.39 23.79
C TYR A 219 -1.35 -16.79 23.84
N CYS A 220 -0.03 -16.88 23.68
CA CYS A 220 0.73 -18.12 23.83
C CYS A 220 1.01 -18.41 25.31
N SER A 221 0.52 -19.53 25.85
CA SER A 221 0.76 -19.93 27.24
C SER A 221 2.19 -20.41 27.52
N ASP A 222 2.93 -20.81 26.48
CA ASP A 222 4.34 -21.21 26.60
C ASP A 222 5.25 -20.01 26.91
N HIS A 223 4.77 -18.76 26.77
CA HIS A 223 5.41 -17.56 27.29
C HIS A 223 5.08 -17.38 28.78
N HIS A 224 5.84 -18.05 29.65
CA HIS A 224 5.59 -18.10 31.09
C HIS A 224 5.44 -16.75 31.77
N ASP A 225 6.19 -15.74 31.37
CA ASP A 225 6.13 -14.38 31.90
C ASP A 225 4.82 -13.68 31.56
N ILE A 226 4.33 -13.82 30.35
CA ILE A 226 3.01 -13.30 29.93
C ILE A 226 1.89 -14.07 30.65
N HIS A 227 1.97 -15.41 30.66
CA HIS A 227 0.98 -16.27 31.31
C HIS A 227 0.85 -15.97 32.81
N SER A 228 1.98 -15.81 33.51
CA SER A 228 2.00 -15.44 34.93
C SER A 228 1.45 -14.04 35.18
N ALA A 229 1.78 -13.05 34.32
CA ALA A 229 1.26 -11.71 34.46
C ALA A 229 -0.25 -11.64 34.24
N VAL A 230 -0.77 -12.29 33.21
CA VAL A 230 -2.23 -12.35 32.93
C VAL A 230 -2.98 -13.01 34.09
N SER A 231 -2.46 -14.12 34.63
CA SER A 231 -3.06 -14.85 35.77
C SER A 231 -3.03 -14.05 37.08
N GLY A 232 -2.06 -13.13 37.24
CA GLY A 232 -1.87 -12.32 38.43
C GLY A 232 -2.70 -11.03 38.48
N ILE A 233 -3.28 -10.57 37.39
CA ILE A 233 -4.02 -9.31 37.29
C ILE A 233 -5.52 -9.55 37.53
N GLU A 234 -6.08 -8.90 38.56
CA GLU A 234 -7.49 -9.10 38.98
C GLU A 234 -8.50 -8.71 37.88
N SER A 235 -8.23 -7.71 37.06
CA SER A 235 -9.12 -7.29 35.97
C SER A 235 -9.34 -8.40 34.92
N PHE A 236 -8.38 -9.29 34.72
CA PHE A 236 -8.48 -10.39 33.76
C PHE A 236 -9.34 -11.57 34.24
N ARG A 237 -9.79 -11.59 35.49
CA ARG A 237 -10.77 -12.61 35.97
C ARG A 237 -12.12 -12.55 35.22
N ARG A 238 -12.44 -11.44 34.57
CA ARG A 238 -13.66 -11.24 33.76
C ARG A 238 -13.46 -11.42 32.28
N VAL A 239 -12.21 -11.50 31.82
CA VAL A 239 -11.84 -11.69 30.42
C VAL A 239 -11.71 -13.19 30.16
N ARG A 240 -12.32 -13.68 29.08
CA ARG A 240 -12.08 -15.05 28.63
C ARG A 240 -10.65 -15.14 28.12
N LEU A 241 -9.87 -16.02 28.72
CA LEU A 241 -8.52 -16.31 28.24
C LEU A 241 -8.61 -17.43 27.17
N PHE A 242 -8.20 -17.16 25.96
CA PHE A 242 -8.06 -18.15 24.90
C PHE A 242 -6.58 -18.41 24.66
N THR A 243 -6.11 -19.54 25.14
CA THR A 243 -4.68 -19.87 25.09
C THR A 243 -4.35 -20.81 23.95
N TRP A 244 -3.18 -20.62 23.38
CA TRP A 244 -2.58 -21.62 22.52
C TRP A 244 -1.15 -21.94 23.00
N GLY A 245 -0.67 -23.16 22.72
CA GLY A 245 0.66 -23.61 23.16
C GLY A 245 0.80 -25.12 23.08
N THR A 246 1.85 -25.65 23.69
CA THR A 246 2.16 -27.08 23.70
C THR A 246 1.45 -27.86 24.81
N SER A 247 0.95 -27.15 25.84
CA SER A 247 0.23 -27.79 26.96
C SER A 247 -1.14 -28.32 26.54
N SER A 248 -1.54 -29.45 27.14
CA SER A 248 -2.87 -30.05 26.95
C SER A 248 -4.02 -29.18 27.49
N ASP A 249 -3.71 -28.19 28.33
CA ASP A 249 -4.70 -27.30 28.96
C ASP A 249 -5.04 -26.09 28.09
N CYS A 250 -4.41 -25.96 26.91
CA CYS A 250 -4.68 -24.88 25.97
C CYS A 250 -6.01 -25.07 25.23
N ASP A 251 -6.69 -23.95 24.89
CA ASP A 251 -7.85 -23.94 24.00
C ASP A 251 -7.50 -24.38 22.58
N LEU A 252 -6.26 -24.12 22.13
CA LEU A 252 -5.69 -24.63 20.90
C LEU A 252 -4.31 -25.23 21.18
N GLN A 253 -4.23 -26.57 21.22
CA GLN A 253 -2.98 -27.26 21.49
C GLN A 253 -2.18 -27.49 20.22
N LEU A 254 -0.89 -27.16 20.23
CA LEU A 254 0.09 -27.54 19.21
C LEU A 254 0.68 -28.91 19.55
N LEU A 255 0.26 -29.94 18.80
CA LEU A 255 0.75 -31.31 18.98
C LEU A 255 2.08 -31.55 18.30
N SER A 256 2.27 -31.05 17.07
CA SER A 256 3.53 -31.11 16.33
C SER A 256 3.66 -29.96 15.34
N SER A 257 4.91 -29.63 15.01
CA SER A 257 5.28 -28.69 13.94
C SER A 257 6.38 -29.35 13.08
N GLU A 258 6.08 -29.62 11.83
CA GLU A 258 6.98 -30.24 10.86
C GLU A 258 7.27 -29.24 9.76
N THR A 259 8.56 -28.96 9.49
CA THR A 259 9.00 -27.98 8.49
C THR A 259 9.74 -28.68 7.37
N ASP A 260 9.36 -28.41 6.13
CA ASP A 260 10.10 -28.77 4.92
C ASP A 260 10.88 -27.56 4.35
N GLU A 261 11.32 -27.61 3.10
CA GLU A 261 12.09 -26.51 2.47
C GLU A 261 11.28 -25.21 2.27
N ARG A 262 9.95 -25.27 2.26
CA ARG A 262 9.07 -24.14 1.88
C ARG A 262 7.90 -23.92 2.83
N ASN A 263 7.46 -24.94 3.53
CA ASN A 263 6.23 -24.92 4.30
C ASN A 263 6.46 -25.47 5.72
N THR A 264 5.60 -25.02 6.63
CA THR A 264 5.46 -25.65 7.94
C THR A 264 4.05 -26.23 8.08
N VAL A 265 3.96 -27.47 8.55
CA VAL A 265 2.71 -28.17 8.83
C VAL A 265 2.52 -28.26 10.35
N PHE A 266 1.50 -27.63 10.87
CA PHE A 266 1.05 -27.78 12.26
C PHE A 266 0.03 -28.90 12.37
N THR A 267 0.16 -29.75 13.39
CA THR A 267 -0.94 -30.60 13.86
C THR A 267 -1.50 -29.99 15.14
N LEU A 268 -2.77 -29.59 15.09
CA LEU A 268 -3.44 -28.80 16.12
C LEU A 268 -4.64 -29.58 16.68
N ALA A 269 -4.93 -29.39 17.96
CA ALA A 269 -6.10 -29.96 18.61
C ALA A 269 -6.85 -28.88 19.42
N THR A 270 -8.18 -28.95 19.42
CA THR A 270 -9.06 -28.22 20.33
C THR A 270 -9.76 -29.20 21.28
N PRO A 271 -10.10 -28.82 22.52
CA PRO A 271 -10.69 -29.70 23.48
C PRO A 271 -11.95 -30.41 22.96
N GLY A 272 -11.95 -31.75 23.02
CA GLY A 272 -13.08 -32.56 22.62
C GLY A 272 -13.30 -32.73 21.11
N ALA A 273 -12.37 -32.28 20.26
CA ALA A 273 -12.47 -32.44 18.81
C ALA A 273 -11.25 -33.20 18.24
N GLU A 274 -11.45 -33.85 17.10
CA GLU A 274 -10.37 -34.52 16.37
C GLU A 274 -9.28 -33.51 15.94
N PRO A 275 -8.00 -33.92 16.06
CA PRO A 275 -6.88 -33.11 15.56
C PRO A 275 -7.02 -32.76 14.08
N PHE A 276 -6.49 -31.59 13.69
CA PHE A 276 -6.47 -31.11 12.30
C PHE A 276 -5.13 -30.55 11.91
N LYS A 277 -4.85 -30.55 10.61
CA LYS A 277 -3.59 -30.03 10.07
C LYS A 277 -3.78 -28.66 9.41
N VAL A 278 -2.82 -27.77 9.64
CA VAL A 278 -2.75 -26.46 9.02
C VAL A 278 -1.36 -26.29 8.43
N THR A 279 -1.28 -25.94 7.15
CA THR A 279 -0.01 -25.67 6.46
C THR A 279 0.14 -24.17 6.23
N ILE A 280 1.35 -23.63 6.47
CA ILE A 280 1.71 -22.26 6.16
C ILE A 280 2.91 -22.23 5.20
N PRO A 281 3.00 -21.25 4.28
CA PRO A 281 4.10 -21.13 3.33
C PRO A 281 5.30 -20.38 3.94
N PHE A 282 5.66 -20.69 5.19
CA PHE A 282 6.76 -20.08 5.95
C PHE A 282 7.45 -21.13 6.79
N VAL A 283 8.78 -20.97 6.99
CA VAL A 283 9.62 -21.93 7.69
C VAL A 283 10.26 -21.37 8.97
N ASP A 284 10.29 -20.05 9.11
CA ASP A 284 10.91 -19.40 10.25
C ASP A 284 10.00 -19.41 11.50
N ARG A 285 10.64 -19.48 12.68
CA ARG A 285 9.94 -19.60 13.96
C ARG A 285 9.01 -18.42 14.29
N ALA A 286 9.38 -17.19 13.86
CA ALA A 286 8.55 -16.01 14.13
C ALA A 286 7.27 -16.03 13.31
N SER A 287 7.34 -16.42 12.03
CA SER A 287 6.16 -16.63 11.18
C SER A 287 5.29 -17.76 11.69
N GLN A 288 5.88 -18.85 12.21
CA GLN A 288 5.13 -19.95 12.84
C GLN A 288 4.33 -19.45 14.05
N GLU A 289 4.94 -18.69 14.95
CA GLU A 289 4.27 -18.12 16.12
C GLU A 289 3.16 -17.13 15.74
N ASN A 290 3.43 -16.23 14.80
CA ASN A 290 2.45 -15.27 14.29
C ASN A 290 1.25 -15.98 13.62
N ALA A 291 1.50 -17.05 12.88
CA ALA A 291 0.46 -17.85 12.25
C ALA A 291 -0.44 -18.57 13.28
N LEU A 292 0.14 -19.06 14.37
CA LEU A 292 -0.64 -19.69 15.44
C LEU A 292 -1.56 -18.71 16.17
N HIS A 293 -1.18 -17.44 16.34
CA HIS A 293 -2.09 -16.39 16.79
C HIS A 293 -3.27 -16.19 15.83
N CYS A 294 -3.00 -16.21 14.51
CA CYS A 294 -4.05 -16.09 13.50
C CYS A 294 -4.99 -17.30 13.50
N VAL A 295 -4.45 -18.53 13.59
CA VAL A 295 -5.28 -19.74 13.71
C VAL A 295 -6.15 -19.69 14.97
N ALA A 296 -5.57 -19.30 16.11
CA ALA A 296 -6.32 -19.16 17.37
C ALA A 296 -7.48 -18.15 17.24
N ALA A 297 -7.26 -17.03 16.56
CA ALA A 297 -8.30 -16.05 16.28
C ALA A 297 -9.40 -16.61 15.37
N MET A 298 -9.04 -17.33 14.31
CA MET A 298 -10.04 -17.96 13.41
C MET A 298 -10.85 -19.05 14.12
N VAL A 299 -10.21 -19.88 14.96
CA VAL A 299 -10.90 -20.89 15.79
C VAL A 299 -11.86 -20.20 16.76
N LEU A 300 -11.43 -19.13 17.46
CA LEU A 300 -12.29 -18.36 18.35
C LEU A 300 -13.50 -17.76 17.62
N LEU A 301 -13.32 -17.29 16.39
CA LEU A 301 -14.38 -16.73 15.54
C LEU A 301 -15.29 -17.80 14.92
N GLY A 302 -15.03 -19.10 15.15
CA GLY A 302 -15.88 -20.20 14.73
C GLY A 302 -15.73 -20.62 13.27
N TYR A 303 -14.57 -20.36 12.65
CA TYR A 303 -14.30 -20.85 11.28
C TYR A 303 -14.10 -22.36 11.25
N GLU A 304 -14.63 -23.02 10.22
CA GLU A 304 -14.45 -24.46 9.99
C GLU A 304 -12.97 -24.78 9.71
N LYS A 305 -12.51 -25.96 10.12
CA LYS A 305 -11.10 -26.39 10.04
C LYS A 305 -10.57 -26.38 8.61
N GLU A 306 -11.39 -26.74 7.64
CA GLU A 306 -11.07 -26.75 6.21
C GLU A 306 -10.86 -25.33 5.68
N VAL A 307 -11.67 -24.37 6.12
CA VAL A 307 -11.54 -22.95 5.77
C VAL A 307 -10.24 -22.38 6.35
N ILE A 308 -9.94 -22.68 7.61
CA ILE A 308 -8.69 -22.29 8.26
C ILE A 308 -7.51 -22.84 7.47
N ALA A 309 -7.48 -24.15 7.20
CA ALA A 309 -6.38 -24.81 6.50
C ALA A 309 -6.14 -24.22 5.10
N SER A 310 -7.22 -24.00 4.33
CA SER A 310 -7.11 -23.45 2.97
C SER A 310 -6.60 -22.01 2.94
N ARG A 311 -7.07 -21.16 3.88
CA ARG A 311 -6.66 -19.75 3.92
C ARG A 311 -5.25 -19.56 4.47
N MET A 312 -4.86 -20.35 5.46
CA MET A 312 -3.51 -20.31 6.03
C MET A 312 -2.45 -20.71 5.00
N LEU A 313 -2.73 -21.64 4.10
CA LEU A 313 -1.85 -22.01 3.00
C LEU A 313 -1.69 -20.88 1.96
N ALA A 314 -2.69 -20.00 1.84
CA ALA A 314 -2.68 -18.87 0.89
C ALA A 314 -2.08 -17.58 1.47
N LEU A 315 -1.51 -17.60 2.69
CA LEU A 315 -0.90 -16.42 3.30
C LEU A 315 0.27 -15.90 2.45
N ALA A 316 0.30 -14.57 2.27
CA ALA A 316 1.38 -13.89 1.58
C ALA A 316 2.41 -13.31 2.57
N PRO A 317 3.70 -13.22 2.20
CA PRO A 317 4.69 -12.47 2.96
C PRO A 317 4.26 -11.00 3.14
N VAL A 318 4.53 -10.43 4.30
CA VAL A 318 4.31 -9.00 4.56
C VAL A 318 5.55 -8.22 4.10
N GLU A 319 5.36 -7.18 3.27
CA GLU A 319 6.44 -6.38 2.70
C GLU A 319 7.40 -5.79 3.76
N MET A 320 8.67 -5.62 3.38
CA MET A 320 9.78 -5.03 4.17
C MET A 320 10.18 -5.81 5.44
N ARG A 321 9.86 -7.11 5.54
CA ARG A 321 10.36 -7.98 6.61
C ARG A 321 10.90 -9.27 6.02
N LEU A 322 12.24 -9.47 6.11
CA LEU A 322 12.99 -10.61 5.55
C LEU A 322 12.79 -10.78 4.03
N GLU A 323 12.68 -9.65 3.30
CA GLU A 323 12.54 -9.66 1.85
C GLU A 323 13.84 -10.12 1.18
N MET A 324 13.77 -11.19 0.36
CA MET A 324 14.88 -11.69 -0.42
C MET A 324 14.91 -11.10 -1.83
N ASN A 325 16.04 -10.49 -2.20
CA ASN A 325 16.27 -9.91 -3.54
C ASN A 325 17.63 -10.33 -4.08
N GLU A 326 17.74 -10.48 -5.41
CA GLU A 326 19.05 -10.57 -6.03
C GLU A 326 19.81 -9.25 -5.86
N ALA A 327 21.10 -9.34 -5.51
CA ALA A 327 21.98 -8.21 -5.30
C ALA A 327 23.08 -8.15 -6.37
N ILE A 328 23.79 -7.01 -6.40
CA ILE A 328 24.98 -6.81 -7.24
C ILE A 328 26.02 -7.91 -6.98
N GLY A 329 26.92 -8.17 -7.96
CA GLY A 329 28.01 -9.12 -7.83
C GLY A 329 27.57 -10.57 -7.57
N ASN A 330 26.43 -11.00 -8.13
CA ASN A 330 25.88 -12.35 -7.91
C ASN A 330 25.63 -12.65 -6.41
N SER A 331 25.25 -11.64 -5.64
CA SER A 331 24.95 -11.75 -4.22
C SER A 331 23.45 -11.82 -3.97
N LEU A 332 23.06 -12.22 -2.75
CA LEU A 332 21.67 -12.23 -2.30
C LEU A 332 21.50 -11.19 -1.19
N LEU A 333 20.49 -10.32 -1.29
CA LEU A 333 20.13 -9.35 -0.27
C LEU A 333 18.91 -9.84 0.51
N ILE A 334 19.04 -9.92 1.83
CA ILE A 334 17.92 -10.08 2.76
C ILE A 334 17.70 -8.71 3.42
N ASN A 335 16.60 -8.06 3.10
CA ASN A 335 16.26 -6.75 3.64
C ASN A 335 15.28 -6.89 4.81
N ASP A 336 15.75 -6.52 6.02
CA ASP A 336 14.94 -6.45 7.24
C ASP A 336 15.27 -5.15 8.01
N SER A 337 15.09 -4.01 7.37
CA SER A 337 15.55 -2.70 7.84
C SER A 337 14.46 -1.84 8.49
N TYR A 338 13.39 -2.45 9.00
CA TYR A 338 12.27 -1.72 9.60
C TYR A 338 12.39 -1.51 11.12
N SER A 339 12.82 -2.54 11.85
CA SER A 339 12.98 -2.52 13.31
C SER A 339 14.25 -3.25 13.72
N LEU A 340 14.91 -2.78 14.78
CA LEU A 340 16.15 -3.38 15.26
C LEU A 340 16.16 -3.47 16.78
N ASP A 341 16.16 -4.70 17.30
CA ASP A 341 16.43 -5.11 18.67
C ASP A 341 17.13 -6.48 18.64
N ILE A 342 17.69 -6.93 19.78
CA ILE A 342 18.47 -8.19 19.84
C ILE A 342 17.63 -9.40 19.38
N ASN A 343 16.34 -9.48 19.75
CA ASN A 343 15.47 -10.58 19.36
C ASN A 343 15.17 -10.57 17.86
N SER A 344 14.81 -9.40 17.30
CA SER A 344 14.57 -9.24 15.88
C SER A 344 15.82 -9.49 15.04
N LEU A 345 17.01 -9.14 15.58
CA LEU A 345 18.30 -9.49 14.97
C LEU A 345 18.51 -11.01 15.00
N SER A 346 18.24 -11.69 16.13
CA SER A 346 18.38 -13.15 16.24
C SER A 346 17.49 -13.87 15.20
N ILE A 347 16.23 -13.43 15.04
CA ILE A 347 15.30 -13.97 14.05
C ILE A 347 15.84 -13.80 12.64
N ALA A 348 16.35 -12.62 12.29
CA ALA A 348 16.89 -12.34 10.97
C ALA A 348 18.17 -13.16 10.69
N LEU A 349 19.00 -13.37 11.69
CA LEU A 349 20.18 -14.22 11.61
C LEU A 349 19.83 -15.71 11.50
N ASP A 350 18.77 -16.18 12.17
CA ASP A 350 18.26 -17.55 12.03
C ASP A 350 17.75 -17.78 10.60
N TYR A 351 17.00 -16.84 10.06
CA TYR A 351 16.55 -16.88 8.66
C TYR A 351 17.75 -16.94 7.68
N LEU A 352 18.74 -16.08 7.89
CA LEU A 352 20.00 -16.11 7.11
C LEU A 352 20.69 -17.49 7.18
N GLY A 353 20.62 -18.15 8.34
CA GLY A 353 21.18 -19.49 8.56
C GLY A 353 20.57 -20.58 7.66
N HIS A 354 19.31 -20.46 7.29
CA HIS A 354 18.59 -21.39 6.41
C HIS A 354 18.83 -21.12 4.92
N VAL A 355 19.35 -19.94 4.57
CA VAL A 355 19.68 -19.58 3.18
C VAL A 355 21.06 -20.09 2.84
N ASN A 356 21.15 -21.20 2.08
CA ASN A 356 22.40 -21.89 1.76
C ASN A 356 23.00 -21.51 0.39
N GLN A 357 22.66 -20.36 -0.17
CA GLN A 357 23.07 -19.99 -1.53
C GLN A 357 24.55 -19.57 -1.62
N HIS A 358 25.09 -18.94 -0.57
CA HIS A 358 26.50 -18.50 -0.50
C HIS A 358 27.08 -18.79 0.89
N HIS A 359 28.39 -19.17 0.91
CA HIS A 359 29.12 -19.39 2.16
C HIS A 359 29.52 -18.10 2.87
N ASN A 360 29.82 -17.05 2.12
CA ASN A 360 30.13 -15.73 2.69
C ASN A 360 28.85 -15.00 3.10
N ARG A 361 28.81 -14.52 4.35
CA ARG A 361 27.65 -13.85 4.95
C ARG A 361 28.09 -12.52 5.54
N THR A 362 27.53 -11.43 5.00
CA THR A 362 27.77 -10.07 5.48
C THR A 362 26.54 -9.54 6.18
N LEU A 363 26.73 -9.01 7.39
CA LEU A 363 25.70 -8.28 8.13
C LEU A 363 25.97 -6.78 8.03
N ILE A 364 25.02 -5.99 7.53
CA ILE A 364 25.00 -4.52 7.62
C ILE A 364 24.04 -4.15 8.73
N LEU A 365 24.56 -3.57 9.82
CA LEU A 365 23.84 -3.34 11.06
C LEU A 365 23.88 -1.86 11.47
N SER A 366 22.74 -1.25 11.79
CA SER A 366 22.72 0.11 12.35
C SER A 366 22.90 0.11 13.88
N ASP A 367 22.97 1.32 14.46
CA ASP A 367 22.81 1.47 15.92
C ASP A 367 21.49 0.88 16.37
N MET A 368 21.52 0.17 17.49
CA MET A 368 20.34 -0.24 18.24
C MET A 368 19.91 0.91 19.16
N LEU A 369 18.67 1.35 19.00
CA LEU A 369 18.13 2.47 19.74
C LEU A 369 17.21 1.99 20.86
N GLN A 370 17.16 2.73 21.97
CA GLN A 370 16.18 2.53 23.06
C GLN A 370 16.23 1.14 23.70
N THR A 371 17.44 0.62 23.96
CA THR A 371 17.61 -0.72 24.56
C THR A 371 17.67 -0.72 26.10
N GLY A 372 17.96 0.42 26.71
CA GLY A 372 18.18 0.53 28.17
C GLY A 372 19.44 -0.19 28.66
N ILE A 373 20.27 -0.75 27.76
CA ILE A 373 21.53 -1.44 28.06
C ILE A 373 22.69 -0.51 27.72
N PRO A 374 23.76 -0.43 28.54
CA PRO A 374 24.95 0.31 28.18
C PRO A 374 25.55 -0.16 26.86
N ASP A 375 25.98 0.76 25.98
CA ASP A 375 26.45 0.46 24.63
C ASP A 375 27.45 -0.72 24.58
N ARG A 376 28.44 -0.72 25.45
CA ARG A 376 29.47 -1.77 25.45
C ARG A 376 28.93 -3.16 25.81
N GLU A 377 28.01 -3.24 26.75
CA GLU A 377 27.35 -4.49 27.12
C GLU A 377 26.44 -4.98 25.99
N LEU A 378 25.65 -4.09 25.41
CA LEU A 378 24.77 -4.33 24.27
C LEU A 378 25.55 -4.91 23.08
N TYR A 379 26.61 -4.21 22.65
CA TYR A 379 27.37 -4.64 21.48
C TYR A 379 28.25 -5.87 21.74
N SER A 380 28.62 -6.18 23.01
CA SER A 380 29.21 -7.46 23.35
C SER A 380 28.23 -8.63 23.20
N GLN A 381 26.97 -8.44 23.59
CA GLN A 381 25.91 -9.43 23.37
C GLN A 381 25.63 -9.63 21.85
N VAL A 382 25.57 -8.53 21.11
CA VAL A 382 25.41 -8.55 19.64
C VAL A 382 26.55 -9.29 18.96
N ALA A 383 27.80 -9.02 19.33
CA ALA A 383 28.98 -9.68 18.79
C ALA A 383 28.94 -11.19 19.06
N SER A 384 28.57 -11.61 20.27
CA SER A 384 28.42 -13.01 20.65
C SER A 384 27.31 -13.70 19.81
N LEU A 385 26.18 -13.05 19.61
CA LEU A 385 25.07 -13.54 18.79
C LEU A 385 25.48 -13.71 17.31
N VAL A 386 26.14 -12.70 16.74
CA VAL A 386 26.61 -12.69 15.35
C VAL A 386 27.66 -13.79 15.10
N ALA A 387 28.56 -14.02 16.08
CA ALA A 387 29.55 -15.10 16.02
C ALA A 387 28.91 -16.50 15.98
N LEU A 388 27.90 -16.73 16.83
CA LEU A 388 27.17 -18.01 16.88
C LEU A 388 26.41 -18.34 15.57
N LYS A 389 26.08 -17.34 14.76
CA LYS A 389 25.28 -17.51 13.52
C LYS A 389 26.11 -17.55 12.23
N GLY A 390 27.45 -17.59 12.35
CA GLY A 390 28.36 -17.79 11.22
C GLY A 390 28.43 -16.62 10.24
N ILE A 391 28.32 -15.40 10.72
CA ILE A 391 28.58 -14.18 9.94
C ILE A 391 30.09 -14.07 9.71
N THR A 392 30.51 -13.82 8.46
CA THR A 392 31.91 -13.67 8.07
C THR A 392 32.38 -12.23 8.09
N SER A 393 31.51 -11.28 7.72
CA SER A 393 31.82 -9.84 7.67
C SER A 393 30.72 -9.00 8.30
N LEU A 394 31.09 -7.89 8.96
CA LEU A 394 30.17 -6.96 9.61
C LEU A 394 30.44 -5.53 9.12
N ILE A 395 29.37 -4.81 8.75
CA ILE A 395 29.41 -3.37 8.51
C ILE A 395 28.51 -2.70 9.53
N GLY A 396 29.10 -1.94 10.46
CA GLY A 396 28.39 -1.19 11.50
C GLY A 396 28.14 0.25 11.04
N ILE A 397 26.88 0.72 11.13
CA ILE A 397 26.51 2.09 10.73
C ILE A 397 25.85 2.80 11.91
N GLY A 398 26.49 3.82 12.43
CA GLY A 398 26.05 4.63 13.56
C GLY A 398 27.19 5.00 14.49
N GLU A 399 26.94 6.00 15.33
CA GLU A 399 27.95 6.50 16.26
C GLU A 399 28.20 5.54 17.45
N SER A 400 27.15 4.90 17.97
CA SER A 400 27.25 3.99 19.12
C SER A 400 27.96 2.69 18.77
N ILE A 401 27.61 2.05 17.66
CA ILE A 401 28.27 0.83 17.18
C ILE A 401 29.73 1.12 16.79
N SER A 402 29.98 2.30 16.19
CA SER A 402 31.34 2.72 15.81
C SER A 402 32.23 2.95 17.05
N ARG A 403 31.70 3.49 18.14
CA ARG A 403 32.44 3.64 19.41
C ARG A 403 32.81 2.30 20.06
N CYS A 404 31.98 1.28 19.82
CA CYS A 404 32.14 -0.07 20.37
C CYS A 404 32.78 -1.05 19.38
N HIS A 405 33.54 -0.57 18.38
CA HIS A 405 34.19 -1.39 17.37
C HIS A 405 35.08 -2.51 17.93
N ASP A 406 35.68 -2.29 19.11
CA ASP A 406 36.51 -3.27 19.82
C ASP A 406 35.74 -4.55 20.21
N CYS A 407 34.42 -4.48 20.42
CA CYS A 407 33.57 -5.65 20.64
C CYS A 407 33.53 -6.61 19.46
N PHE A 408 33.81 -6.14 18.24
CA PHE A 408 33.74 -6.90 17.00
C PHE A 408 35.12 -7.27 16.43
N SER A 409 36.17 -7.24 17.26
CA SER A 409 37.56 -7.52 16.85
C SER A 409 37.80 -8.91 16.26
N SER A 410 36.89 -9.87 16.45
CA SER A 410 36.93 -11.21 15.90
C SER A 410 36.37 -11.34 14.47
N PHE A 411 35.80 -10.26 13.93
CA PHE A 411 35.19 -10.22 12.61
C PHE A 411 36.03 -9.37 11.63
N ASP A 412 35.85 -9.61 10.34
CA ASP A 412 36.20 -8.63 9.31
C ASP A 412 35.11 -7.50 9.37
N ALA A 413 35.42 -6.45 10.12
CA ALA A 413 34.42 -5.43 10.47
C ALA A 413 34.86 -4.02 10.07
N GLU A 414 33.93 -3.27 9.44
CA GLU A 414 34.08 -1.87 9.09
C GLU A 414 32.97 -1.03 9.72
N PHE A 415 33.28 0.22 10.10
CA PHE A 415 32.34 1.09 10.82
C PHE A 415 32.24 2.47 10.17
N TYR A 416 31.00 2.97 10.08
CA TYR A 416 30.67 4.25 9.48
C TYR A 416 29.75 5.04 10.42
N PRO A 417 29.98 6.37 10.62
CA PRO A 417 29.17 7.20 11.52
C PRO A 417 27.70 7.34 11.05
N SER A 418 27.49 7.31 9.74
CA SER A 418 26.16 7.51 9.14
C SER A 418 25.97 6.66 7.88
N THR A 419 24.72 6.50 7.46
CA THR A 419 24.36 5.85 6.18
C THR A 419 24.97 6.59 4.99
N GLN A 420 25.04 7.93 5.05
CA GLN A 420 25.66 8.72 3.99
C GLN A 420 27.17 8.46 3.89
N ASP A 421 27.89 8.45 5.02
CA ASP A 421 29.34 8.12 5.03
C ASP A 421 29.62 6.75 4.46
N PHE A 422 28.76 5.75 4.76
CA PHE A 422 28.89 4.42 4.16
C PHE A 422 28.68 4.47 2.64
N ILE A 423 27.61 5.14 2.17
CA ILE A 423 27.31 5.23 0.73
C ILE A 423 28.45 5.92 -0.04
N ASP A 424 29.05 6.97 0.54
CA ASP A 424 30.07 7.78 -0.12
C ASP A 424 31.47 7.14 -0.14
N ARG A 425 31.78 6.26 0.85
CA ARG A 425 33.14 5.74 1.06
C ARG A 425 33.31 4.25 0.80
N TYR A 426 32.21 3.45 0.87
CA TYR A 426 32.30 2.01 0.71
C TYR A 426 32.36 1.63 -0.77
N ASP A 427 33.31 0.73 -1.11
CA ASP A 427 33.41 0.14 -2.45
C ASP A 427 32.39 -1.00 -2.60
N PHE A 428 31.26 -0.71 -3.20
CA PHE A 428 30.18 -1.68 -3.42
C PHE A 428 30.58 -2.85 -4.33
N SER A 429 31.69 -2.77 -5.10
CA SER A 429 32.19 -3.89 -5.90
C SER A 429 32.66 -5.08 -5.04
N ARG A 430 32.95 -4.86 -3.77
CA ARG A 430 33.30 -5.89 -2.79
C ARG A 430 32.15 -6.84 -2.45
N PHE A 431 30.91 -6.44 -2.74
CA PHE A 431 29.76 -7.32 -2.59
C PHE A 431 29.67 -8.31 -3.77
N ALA A 432 30.40 -9.41 -3.68
CA ALA A 432 30.44 -10.46 -4.71
C ALA A 432 30.29 -11.86 -4.10
N ASN A 433 29.39 -12.67 -4.67
CA ASN A 433 29.13 -14.06 -4.30
C ASN A 433 28.90 -14.26 -2.78
N GLN A 434 28.03 -13.45 -2.18
CA GLN A 434 27.74 -13.49 -0.75
C GLN A 434 26.26 -13.26 -0.46
N THR A 435 25.82 -13.65 0.74
CA THR A 435 24.50 -13.30 1.26
C THR A 435 24.64 -12.12 2.22
N ILE A 436 23.88 -11.03 1.94
CA ILE A 436 23.93 -9.77 2.68
C ILE A 436 22.64 -9.66 3.48
N LEU A 437 22.74 -9.58 4.80
CA LEU A 437 21.62 -9.22 5.67
C LEU A 437 21.69 -7.72 6.00
N LEU A 438 20.67 -6.98 5.59
CA LEU A 438 20.53 -5.57 5.89
C LEU A 438 19.55 -5.41 7.06
N LYS A 439 20.05 -5.04 8.23
CA LYS A 439 19.29 -4.92 9.47
C LYS A 439 19.51 -3.55 10.13
N GLY A 440 18.52 -2.69 10.12
CA GLY A 440 18.67 -1.33 10.62
C GLY A 440 17.41 -0.75 11.25
N ALA A 441 17.59 0.20 12.15
CA ALA A 441 16.50 1.00 12.68
C ALA A 441 16.05 2.05 11.64
N ARG A 442 14.75 2.34 11.56
CA ARG A 442 14.13 3.22 10.56
C ARG A 442 14.83 4.58 10.39
N ARG A 443 15.39 5.14 11.50
CA ARG A 443 16.14 6.41 11.50
C ARG A 443 17.34 6.41 10.54
N PHE A 444 17.93 5.23 10.25
CA PHE A 444 19.14 5.11 9.42
C PHE A 444 18.82 5.00 7.93
N ALA A 445 17.55 4.98 7.53
CA ALA A 445 17.10 4.98 6.12
C ALA A 445 17.82 3.92 5.26
N PHE A 446 17.91 2.69 5.74
CA PHE A 446 18.64 1.58 5.09
C PHE A 446 18.03 1.16 3.75
N GLU A 447 16.81 1.59 3.44
CA GLU A 447 16.22 1.48 2.10
C GLU A 447 17.10 2.12 1.02
N ARG A 448 17.91 3.14 1.37
CA ARG A 448 18.89 3.74 0.45
C ARG A 448 20.02 2.77 0.11
N ILE A 449 20.51 2.01 1.11
CA ILE A 449 21.52 0.97 0.92
C ILE A 449 20.92 -0.19 0.11
N ALA A 450 19.70 -0.62 0.47
CA ALA A 450 19.00 -1.68 -0.25
C ALA A 450 18.88 -1.38 -1.75
N LYS A 451 18.51 -0.15 -2.11
CA LYS A 451 18.44 0.31 -3.51
C LYS A 451 19.79 0.22 -4.25
N LEU A 452 20.91 0.47 -3.58
CA LEU A 452 22.25 0.39 -4.18
C LEU A 452 22.72 -1.06 -4.32
N LEU A 453 22.36 -1.91 -3.36
CA LEU A 453 22.72 -3.32 -3.37
C LEU A 453 21.86 -4.17 -4.32
N GLN A 454 20.60 -3.82 -4.54
CA GLN A 454 19.75 -4.55 -5.47
C GLN A 454 20.35 -4.55 -6.87
N ARG A 455 20.42 -5.73 -7.49
CA ARG A 455 20.93 -5.89 -8.85
C ARG A 455 20.08 -5.05 -9.81
N LYS A 456 20.66 -3.99 -10.34
CA LYS A 456 20.04 -3.22 -11.43
C LYS A 456 20.24 -4.01 -12.71
N ASN A 457 19.24 -4.73 -13.14
CA ASN A 457 19.30 -5.45 -14.42
C ASN A 457 19.20 -4.49 -15.62
N HIS A 458 18.71 -3.26 -15.41
CA HIS A 458 18.62 -2.19 -16.40
C HIS A 458 18.83 -0.81 -15.76
N GLU A 459 19.55 0.06 -16.45
CA GLU A 459 19.69 1.48 -16.09
C GLU A 459 18.42 2.29 -16.42
N THR A 460 17.55 1.71 -17.28
CA THR A 460 16.24 2.28 -17.58
C THR A 460 15.23 1.89 -16.49
N VAL A 461 14.62 2.89 -15.89
CA VAL A 461 13.65 2.74 -14.79
C VAL A 461 12.43 3.62 -15.00
N MET A 462 11.29 3.20 -14.49
CA MET A 462 10.08 4.00 -14.40
C MET A 462 9.88 4.46 -12.96
N GLU A 463 10.09 5.74 -12.73
CA GLU A 463 9.85 6.38 -11.42
C GLU A 463 8.36 6.68 -11.30
N VAL A 464 7.73 6.25 -10.21
CA VAL A 464 6.30 6.40 -9.95
C VAL A 464 6.09 7.22 -8.67
N ASN A 465 5.53 8.41 -8.84
CA ASN A 465 5.24 9.34 -7.76
C ASN A 465 3.84 9.06 -7.17
N LEU A 466 3.79 8.43 -5.98
CA LEU A 466 2.54 8.09 -5.32
C LEU A 466 1.82 9.32 -4.74
N ASP A 467 2.53 10.39 -4.40
CA ASP A 467 1.90 11.62 -3.93
C ASP A 467 1.25 12.40 -5.08
N ALA A 468 1.85 12.39 -6.28
CA ALA A 468 1.21 12.91 -7.48
C ALA A 468 -0.09 12.16 -7.81
N LEU A 469 -0.08 10.81 -7.68
CA LEU A 469 -1.27 9.98 -7.84
C LEU A 469 -2.40 10.42 -6.89
N VAL A 470 -2.07 10.62 -5.61
CA VAL A 470 -3.03 11.04 -4.59
C VAL A 470 -3.54 12.46 -4.84
N ARG A 471 -2.68 13.39 -5.27
CA ARG A 471 -3.09 14.75 -5.64
C ARG A 471 -4.08 14.76 -6.81
N ASN A 472 -3.82 13.95 -7.84
CA ASN A 472 -4.73 13.81 -8.98
C ASN A 472 -6.07 13.20 -8.55
N LEU A 473 -6.04 12.14 -7.72
CA LEU A 473 -7.24 11.55 -7.12
C LEU A 473 -8.07 12.61 -6.40
N ASN A 474 -7.44 13.44 -5.57
CA ASN A 474 -8.10 14.47 -4.78
C ASN A 474 -8.67 15.60 -5.66
N TYR A 475 -7.97 15.99 -6.73
CA TYR A 475 -8.49 16.93 -7.71
C TYR A 475 -9.81 16.44 -8.30
N TYR A 476 -9.88 15.19 -8.76
CA TYR A 476 -11.13 14.64 -9.31
C TYR A 476 -12.20 14.45 -8.24
N ARG A 477 -11.81 14.01 -7.03
CA ARG A 477 -12.74 13.86 -5.91
C ARG A 477 -13.40 15.21 -5.54
N SER A 478 -12.67 16.31 -5.58
CA SER A 478 -13.23 17.67 -5.33
C SER A 478 -14.27 18.13 -6.36
N ARG A 479 -14.41 17.41 -7.47
CA ARG A 479 -15.42 17.67 -8.51
C ARG A 479 -16.69 16.82 -8.34
N LEU A 480 -16.68 15.89 -7.36
CA LEU A 480 -17.79 14.98 -7.14
C LEU A 480 -18.79 15.54 -6.11
N ASN A 481 -20.03 15.10 -6.22
CA ASN A 481 -20.99 15.29 -5.15
C ASN A 481 -20.58 14.43 -3.93
N PRO A 482 -20.87 14.83 -2.70
CA PRO A 482 -20.43 14.11 -1.49
C PRO A 482 -20.89 12.65 -1.41
N SER A 483 -21.99 12.30 -2.06
CA SER A 483 -22.53 10.92 -2.09
C SER A 483 -22.02 10.09 -3.26
N THR A 484 -21.30 10.69 -4.23
CA THR A 484 -20.83 10.00 -5.43
C THR A 484 -19.58 9.18 -5.12
N LYS A 485 -19.66 7.88 -5.33
CA LYS A 485 -18.54 6.94 -5.15
C LYS A 485 -17.51 7.09 -6.28
N LEU A 486 -16.27 6.70 -5.99
CA LEU A 486 -15.19 6.75 -6.96
C LEU A 486 -14.59 5.36 -7.20
N MET A 487 -14.64 4.92 -8.45
CA MET A 487 -14.01 3.71 -8.95
C MET A 487 -12.73 4.08 -9.70
N ALA A 488 -11.58 3.54 -9.29
CA ALA A 488 -10.29 3.80 -9.93
C ALA A 488 -9.91 2.67 -10.90
N MET A 489 -9.47 3.05 -12.09
CA MET A 489 -9.04 2.11 -13.12
C MET A 489 -7.55 1.76 -12.91
N VAL A 490 -7.26 0.50 -12.57
CA VAL A 490 -5.90 -0.02 -12.34
C VAL A 490 -5.51 -1.12 -13.34
N LYS A 491 -6.23 -1.23 -14.44
CA LYS A 491 -5.97 -2.17 -15.55
C LYS A 491 -4.63 -1.88 -16.24
N ALA A 492 -4.13 -2.85 -17.00
CA ALA A 492 -2.86 -2.79 -17.71
C ALA A 492 -1.70 -2.36 -16.79
N SER A 493 -1.59 -3.03 -15.62
CA SER A 493 -0.60 -2.71 -14.59
C SER A 493 -0.68 -1.24 -14.15
N SER A 494 -1.88 -0.74 -13.85
CA SER A 494 -2.16 0.65 -13.49
C SER A 494 -1.60 1.63 -14.54
N TYR A 495 -1.97 1.41 -15.80
CA TYR A 495 -1.44 2.18 -16.94
C TYR A 495 0.10 2.18 -16.98
N GLY A 496 0.71 1.03 -16.72
CA GLY A 496 2.16 0.87 -16.71
C GLY A 496 2.85 1.25 -15.39
N ALA A 497 2.17 1.94 -14.47
CA ALA A 497 2.75 2.42 -13.22
C ALA A 497 3.02 1.33 -12.17
N GLY A 498 2.53 0.09 -12.38
CA GLY A 498 2.65 -1.02 -11.42
C GLY A 498 1.31 -1.34 -10.74
N ARG A 499 1.18 -2.52 -10.16
CA ARG A 499 -0.13 -3.04 -9.73
C ARG A 499 -0.41 -2.81 -8.25
N VAL A 500 0.31 -3.51 -7.38
CA VAL A 500 -0.02 -3.61 -5.96
C VAL A 500 0.21 -2.29 -5.25
N GLU A 501 1.33 -1.61 -5.49
CA GLU A 501 1.70 -0.37 -4.80
C GLU A 501 0.74 0.78 -5.13
N VAL A 502 0.34 0.90 -6.41
CA VAL A 502 -0.67 1.90 -6.83
C VAL A 502 -2.01 1.57 -6.20
N ALA A 503 -2.48 0.32 -6.29
CA ALA A 503 -3.74 -0.11 -5.70
C ALA A 503 -3.76 0.05 -4.17
N SER A 504 -2.64 -0.24 -3.49
CA SER A 504 -2.48 -0.04 -2.05
C SER A 504 -2.57 1.44 -1.67
N SER A 505 -1.94 2.33 -2.47
CA SER A 505 -2.05 3.77 -2.27
C SER A 505 -3.49 4.26 -2.45
N LEU A 506 -4.21 3.75 -3.45
CA LEU A 506 -5.62 4.09 -3.70
C LEU A 506 -6.54 3.56 -2.59
N GLN A 507 -6.35 2.33 -2.15
CA GLN A 507 -7.08 1.75 -1.01
C GLN A 507 -6.85 2.58 0.26
N PHE A 508 -5.62 2.97 0.54
CA PHE A 508 -5.28 3.82 1.68
C PHE A 508 -5.95 5.20 1.60
N ASN A 509 -6.14 5.74 0.39
CA ASN A 509 -6.80 7.01 0.16
C ASN A 509 -8.31 6.87 -0.14
N HIS A 510 -8.96 5.81 0.36
CA HIS A 510 -10.40 5.62 0.39
C HIS A 510 -11.10 5.71 -0.97
N VAL A 511 -10.53 5.05 -1.97
CA VAL A 511 -11.25 4.78 -3.21
C VAL A 511 -12.30 3.69 -2.93
N ASP A 512 -13.50 3.80 -3.49
CA ASP A 512 -14.59 2.86 -3.20
C ASP A 512 -14.46 1.54 -3.96
N TYR A 513 -13.96 1.60 -5.21
CA TYR A 513 -13.83 0.48 -6.13
C TYR A 513 -12.52 0.53 -6.91
N LEU A 514 -12.02 -0.64 -7.26
CA LEU A 514 -10.98 -0.80 -8.28
C LEU A 514 -11.55 -1.52 -9.50
N THR A 515 -10.96 -1.29 -10.68
CA THR A 515 -11.34 -1.99 -11.91
C THR A 515 -10.11 -2.46 -12.65
N VAL A 516 -10.11 -3.72 -13.04
CA VAL A 516 -9.09 -4.38 -13.87
C VAL A 516 -9.69 -4.83 -15.21
N ALA A 517 -8.85 -5.15 -16.18
CA ALA A 517 -9.30 -5.67 -17.45
C ALA A 517 -9.62 -7.17 -17.39
N TYR A 518 -8.76 -7.96 -16.76
CA TYR A 518 -8.85 -9.43 -16.70
C TYR A 518 -8.73 -9.93 -15.25
N ALA A 519 -9.20 -11.17 -15.02
CA ALA A 519 -9.24 -11.75 -13.68
C ALA A 519 -7.86 -11.95 -13.04
N ASP A 520 -6.84 -12.29 -13.84
CA ASP A 520 -5.46 -12.46 -13.36
C ASP A 520 -4.88 -11.19 -12.73
N GLU A 521 -5.20 -10.01 -13.27
CA GLU A 521 -4.83 -8.73 -12.64
C GLU A 521 -5.50 -8.58 -11.26
N GLY A 522 -6.79 -8.93 -11.15
CA GLY A 522 -7.54 -8.91 -9.90
C GLY A 522 -7.00 -9.89 -8.86
N VAL A 523 -6.63 -11.10 -9.30
CA VAL A 523 -6.00 -12.14 -8.46
C VAL A 523 -4.68 -11.63 -7.89
N GLU A 524 -3.84 -10.99 -8.71
CA GLU A 524 -2.58 -10.41 -8.25
C GLU A 524 -2.80 -9.31 -7.19
N LEU A 525 -3.79 -8.43 -7.40
CA LEU A 525 -4.15 -7.42 -6.41
C LEU A 525 -4.64 -8.05 -5.09
N ARG A 526 -5.47 -9.10 -5.16
CA ARG A 526 -5.89 -9.83 -3.94
C ARG A 526 -4.73 -10.46 -3.20
N ARG A 527 -3.79 -11.10 -3.93
CA ARG A 527 -2.55 -11.66 -3.34
C ARG A 527 -1.66 -10.57 -2.73
N GLY A 528 -1.68 -9.36 -3.30
CA GLY A 528 -1.03 -8.16 -2.75
C GLY A 528 -1.77 -7.49 -1.58
N GLY A 529 -2.85 -8.10 -1.03
CA GLY A 529 -3.55 -7.60 0.17
C GLY A 529 -4.61 -6.53 -0.11
N ILE A 530 -5.04 -6.35 -1.37
CA ILE A 530 -6.13 -5.42 -1.69
C ILE A 530 -7.48 -6.04 -1.30
N THR A 531 -8.24 -5.33 -0.48
CA THR A 531 -9.55 -5.76 0.05
C THR A 531 -10.74 -5.03 -0.57
N LEU A 532 -10.51 -3.92 -1.27
CA LEU A 532 -11.57 -3.19 -1.98
C LEU A 532 -12.32 -4.08 -2.97
N PRO A 533 -13.59 -3.81 -3.28
CA PRO A 533 -14.29 -4.44 -4.39
C PRO A 533 -13.50 -4.23 -5.70
N ILE A 534 -13.35 -5.30 -6.50
CA ILE A 534 -12.61 -5.25 -7.78
C ILE A 534 -13.52 -5.74 -8.89
N MET A 535 -13.85 -4.84 -9.82
CA MET A 535 -14.59 -5.15 -11.02
C MET A 535 -13.66 -5.69 -12.11
N VAL A 536 -14.05 -6.77 -12.79
CA VAL A 536 -13.36 -7.36 -13.96
C VAL A 536 -14.16 -7.06 -15.22
N MET A 537 -13.60 -6.25 -16.13
CA MET A 537 -14.31 -5.80 -17.33
C MET A 537 -14.46 -6.87 -18.43
N ASN A 538 -13.51 -7.81 -18.51
CA ASN A 538 -13.55 -8.88 -19.51
C ASN A 538 -13.47 -10.24 -18.80
N PRO A 539 -14.55 -10.70 -18.16
CA PRO A 539 -14.59 -12.03 -17.56
C PRO A 539 -14.61 -13.09 -18.66
N GLU A 540 -13.63 -13.98 -18.64
CA GLU A 540 -13.54 -15.14 -19.55
C GLU A 540 -13.98 -16.39 -18.80
N GLU A 541 -14.65 -17.33 -19.50
CA GLU A 541 -15.14 -18.59 -18.92
C GLU A 541 -14.04 -19.35 -18.16
N ALA A 542 -12.82 -19.38 -18.73
CA ALA A 542 -11.66 -20.02 -18.11
C ALA A 542 -11.21 -19.38 -16.78
N SER A 543 -11.66 -18.16 -16.49
CA SER A 543 -11.32 -17.42 -15.29
C SER A 543 -12.41 -17.40 -14.20
N PHE A 544 -13.55 -18.07 -14.43
CA PHE A 544 -14.67 -18.03 -13.48
C PHE A 544 -14.32 -18.62 -12.12
N ASP A 545 -13.51 -19.68 -12.07
CA ASP A 545 -13.00 -20.23 -10.80
C ASP A 545 -12.22 -19.19 -9.99
N ASP A 546 -11.33 -18.44 -10.64
CA ASP A 546 -10.56 -17.39 -10.00
C ASP A 546 -11.44 -16.20 -9.59
N ILE A 547 -12.39 -15.79 -10.44
CA ILE A 547 -13.37 -14.74 -10.10
C ILE A 547 -14.12 -15.10 -8.82
N ILE A 548 -14.61 -16.33 -8.71
CA ILE A 548 -15.36 -16.79 -7.55
C ILE A 548 -14.43 -16.91 -6.33
N ARG A 549 -13.29 -17.59 -6.49
CA ARG A 549 -12.34 -17.87 -5.41
C ARG A 549 -11.79 -16.60 -4.77
N TYR A 550 -11.47 -15.58 -5.59
CA TYR A 550 -10.88 -14.32 -5.14
C TYR A 550 -11.91 -13.20 -4.97
N ARG A 551 -13.21 -13.53 -5.10
CA ARG A 551 -14.34 -12.57 -4.97
C ARG A 551 -14.10 -11.32 -5.82
N LEU A 552 -13.87 -11.52 -7.10
CA LEU A 552 -13.83 -10.47 -8.10
C LEU A 552 -15.24 -10.30 -8.66
N GLU A 553 -15.62 -9.10 -9.06
CA GLU A 553 -16.98 -8.79 -9.50
C GLU A 553 -17.01 -8.69 -11.03
N PRO A 554 -17.59 -9.69 -11.76
CA PRO A 554 -17.55 -9.71 -13.22
C PRO A 554 -18.51 -8.71 -13.85
N ASP A 555 -18.07 -8.09 -14.95
CA ASP A 555 -18.92 -7.38 -15.89
C ASP A 555 -19.72 -8.36 -16.75
N ILE A 556 -21.01 -8.15 -16.82
CA ILE A 556 -21.94 -8.96 -17.61
C ILE A 556 -22.49 -8.10 -18.75
N TYR A 557 -22.00 -8.36 -19.93
CA TYR A 557 -22.31 -7.59 -21.14
C TYR A 557 -23.14 -8.37 -22.18
N SER A 558 -23.48 -9.63 -21.90
CA SER A 558 -24.30 -10.46 -22.81
C SER A 558 -25.01 -11.59 -22.08
N PHE A 559 -26.13 -12.09 -22.65
CA PHE A 559 -26.84 -13.27 -22.15
C PHE A 559 -25.95 -14.52 -22.07
N ARG A 560 -25.00 -14.66 -23.03
CA ARG A 560 -24.05 -15.79 -22.99
C ARG A 560 -23.23 -15.78 -21.69
N ILE A 561 -22.60 -14.67 -21.38
CA ILE A 561 -21.76 -14.55 -20.15
C ILE A 561 -22.62 -14.69 -18.89
N LEU A 562 -23.81 -14.07 -18.88
CA LEU A 562 -24.75 -14.19 -17.75
C LEU A 562 -25.09 -15.66 -17.44
N ASN A 563 -25.48 -16.42 -18.48
CA ASN A 563 -25.90 -17.79 -18.30
C ASN A 563 -24.72 -18.71 -17.91
N LEU A 564 -23.57 -18.59 -18.59
CA LEU A 564 -22.39 -19.39 -18.28
C LEU A 564 -21.89 -19.14 -16.86
N PHE A 565 -21.87 -17.89 -16.42
CA PHE A 565 -21.44 -17.56 -15.06
C PHE A 565 -22.42 -18.09 -14.01
N ALA A 566 -23.72 -17.96 -14.25
CA ALA A 566 -24.77 -18.51 -13.36
C ALA A 566 -24.72 -20.04 -13.26
N GLU A 567 -24.53 -20.76 -14.38
CA GLU A 567 -24.35 -22.20 -14.42
C GLU A 567 -23.09 -22.63 -13.64
N HIS A 568 -21.99 -21.91 -13.84
CA HIS A 568 -20.73 -22.18 -13.15
C HIS A 568 -20.85 -22.01 -11.64
N LEU A 569 -21.54 -20.94 -11.18
CA LEU A 569 -21.84 -20.72 -9.77
C LEU A 569 -22.64 -21.87 -9.15
N THR A 570 -23.63 -22.41 -9.87
CA THR A 570 -24.44 -23.54 -9.32
C THR A 570 -23.62 -24.82 -9.21
N THR A 571 -22.61 -25.01 -10.06
CA THR A 571 -21.74 -26.19 -10.03
C THR A 571 -20.77 -26.19 -8.86
N ILE A 572 -20.24 -25.01 -8.49
CA ILE A 572 -19.25 -24.87 -7.40
C ILE A 572 -19.93 -24.68 -6.03
N ASN A 573 -21.12 -24.10 -5.98
CA ASN A 573 -21.74 -23.58 -4.78
C ASN A 573 -22.78 -24.49 -4.11
N SER A 574 -22.33 -25.48 -3.36
CA SER A 574 -23.09 -25.98 -2.23
C SER A 574 -22.96 -25.12 -0.93
N LEU A 575 -22.20 -24.00 -0.93
CA LEU A 575 -21.75 -23.32 0.30
C LEU A 575 -21.88 -21.78 0.36
N GLN A 576 -22.39 -21.09 -0.68
CA GLN A 576 -22.56 -19.63 -0.55
C GLN A 576 -23.93 -19.23 0.00
N SER A 577 -23.91 -18.50 1.13
CA SER A 577 -25.12 -17.99 1.81
C SER A 577 -25.63 -16.65 1.24
N THR A 578 -24.93 -16.01 0.34
CA THR A 578 -25.27 -14.68 -0.22
C THR A 578 -25.11 -14.65 -1.75
N PRO A 579 -26.03 -13.94 -2.48
CA PRO A 579 -25.93 -13.81 -3.92
C PRO A 579 -24.60 -13.15 -4.36
N PHE A 580 -24.02 -13.63 -5.46
CA PHE A 580 -22.73 -13.16 -5.97
C PHE A 580 -22.88 -11.80 -6.70
N PRO A 581 -22.04 -10.77 -6.41
CA PRO A 581 -22.12 -9.45 -7.02
C PRO A 581 -21.68 -9.48 -8.48
N ILE A 582 -22.47 -8.84 -9.36
CA ILE A 582 -22.18 -8.65 -10.78
C ILE A 582 -22.45 -7.23 -11.21
N HIS A 583 -21.82 -6.79 -12.31
CA HIS A 583 -22.06 -5.50 -12.96
C HIS A 583 -22.74 -5.73 -14.33
N ILE A 584 -23.64 -4.84 -14.73
CA ILE A 584 -24.35 -4.92 -16.01
C ILE A 584 -23.91 -3.76 -16.91
N GLU A 585 -23.38 -4.05 -18.10
CA GLU A 585 -22.99 -3.04 -19.08
C GLU A 585 -24.07 -2.86 -20.16
N PHE A 586 -24.44 -1.59 -20.45
CA PHE A 586 -25.26 -1.21 -21.59
C PHE A 586 -24.40 -0.54 -22.66
N ASP A 587 -24.64 -0.91 -23.90
CA ASP A 587 -24.06 -0.23 -25.07
C ASP A 587 -24.99 0.88 -25.56
N THR A 588 -24.72 2.10 -25.16
CA THR A 588 -25.49 3.29 -25.57
C THR A 588 -24.93 3.97 -26.82
N GLY A 589 -23.97 3.36 -27.50
CA GLY A 589 -23.44 3.87 -28.78
C GLY A 589 -21.93 3.80 -28.94
N MET A 590 -21.21 3.16 -28.02
CA MET A 590 -19.77 2.87 -28.22
C MET A 590 -19.53 1.66 -29.13
N HIS A 591 -20.50 0.75 -29.21
CA HIS A 591 -20.49 -0.47 -30.03
C HIS A 591 -19.30 -1.39 -29.75
N ARG A 592 -18.96 -1.53 -28.46
CA ARG A 592 -17.89 -2.42 -27.99
C ARG A 592 -18.47 -3.64 -27.27
N LEU A 593 -19.02 -3.49 -26.10
CA LEU A 593 -19.69 -4.50 -25.30
C LEU A 593 -20.94 -3.89 -24.67
N GLY A 594 -21.88 -4.74 -24.20
CA GLY A 594 -23.06 -4.30 -23.45
C GLY A 594 -24.39 -4.72 -24.09
N PHE A 595 -25.44 -4.78 -23.27
CA PHE A 595 -26.83 -4.97 -23.70
C PHE A 595 -27.38 -3.70 -24.37
N VAL A 596 -28.32 -3.88 -25.27
CA VAL A 596 -29.06 -2.74 -25.85
C VAL A 596 -30.45 -2.59 -25.23
N GLY A 597 -31.12 -1.47 -25.49
CA GLY A 597 -32.43 -1.20 -24.90
C GLY A 597 -33.50 -2.28 -25.16
N ASP A 598 -33.45 -2.89 -26.33
CA ASP A 598 -34.37 -3.98 -26.69
C ASP A 598 -34.15 -5.27 -25.91
N ASP A 599 -32.96 -5.47 -25.32
CA ASP A 599 -32.64 -6.63 -24.48
C ASP A 599 -33.26 -6.51 -23.09
N ARG A 600 -33.65 -5.31 -22.67
CA ARG A 600 -34.05 -5.00 -21.31
C ARG A 600 -35.14 -5.92 -20.73
N PRO A 601 -36.27 -6.18 -21.42
CA PRO A 601 -37.31 -7.05 -20.88
C PRO A 601 -36.83 -8.48 -20.60
N GLN A 602 -36.00 -9.03 -21.51
CA GLN A 602 -35.45 -10.35 -21.37
C GLN A 602 -34.41 -10.39 -20.22
N LEU A 603 -33.60 -9.34 -20.10
CA LEU A 603 -32.60 -9.19 -19.05
C LEU A 603 -33.26 -9.13 -17.66
N ASP A 604 -34.31 -8.32 -17.49
CA ASP A 604 -35.04 -8.21 -16.22
C ASP A 604 -35.65 -9.55 -15.79
N ASN A 605 -36.25 -10.29 -16.72
CA ASN A 605 -36.78 -11.63 -16.44
C ASN A 605 -35.66 -12.57 -15.99
N ARG A 606 -34.54 -12.57 -16.72
CA ARG A 606 -33.43 -13.48 -16.41
C ARG A 606 -32.77 -13.15 -15.08
N LEU A 607 -32.55 -11.86 -14.77
CA LEU A 607 -32.00 -11.42 -13.48
C LEU A 607 -32.94 -11.77 -12.31
N SER A 608 -34.26 -11.71 -12.53
CA SER A 608 -35.26 -12.11 -11.54
C SER A 608 -35.21 -13.62 -11.24
N GLU A 609 -35.01 -14.46 -12.25
CA GLU A 609 -34.83 -15.92 -12.10
C GLU A 609 -33.56 -16.24 -11.33
N LEU A 610 -32.50 -15.43 -11.50
CA LEU A 610 -31.19 -15.65 -10.90
C LEU A 610 -30.99 -14.87 -9.58
N ALA A 611 -32.00 -14.20 -9.04
CA ALA A 611 -31.90 -13.31 -7.88
C ALA A 611 -31.42 -13.99 -6.60
N SER A 612 -31.61 -15.33 -6.47
CA SER A 612 -31.05 -16.13 -5.36
C SER A 612 -29.54 -16.38 -5.46
N SER A 613 -28.98 -16.32 -6.66
CA SER A 613 -27.57 -16.63 -6.96
C SER A 613 -26.74 -15.40 -7.31
N LEU A 614 -27.35 -14.38 -7.93
CA LEU A 614 -26.68 -13.17 -8.42
C LEU A 614 -27.30 -11.91 -7.82
N LYS A 615 -26.45 -10.94 -7.51
CA LYS A 615 -26.85 -9.59 -7.08
C LYS A 615 -26.29 -8.56 -8.06
N VAL A 616 -27.17 -7.77 -8.68
CA VAL A 616 -26.72 -6.63 -9.50
C VAL A 616 -26.14 -5.56 -8.57
N GLN A 617 -24.83 -5.42 -8.59
CA GLN A 617 -24.08 -4.48 -7.77
C GLN A 617 -24.04 -3.09 -8.42
N SER A 618 -23.86 -3.04 -9.74
CA SER A 618 -23.98 -1.79 -10.51
C SER A 618 -24.47 -2.02 -11.92
N VAL A 619 -24.93 -0.92 -12.54
CA VAL A 619 -25.31 -0.83 -13.94
C VAL A 619 -24.57 0.35 -14.55
N PHE A 620 -23.96 0.17 -15.72
CA PHE A 620 -23.16 1.23 -16.32
C PHE A 620 -23.17 1.22 -17.87
N THR A 621 -22.65 2.30 -18.43
CA THR A 621 -22.28 2.39 -19.85
C THR A 621 -20.96 3.13 -20.00
N HIS A 622 -20.35 3.10 -21.20
CA HIS A 622 -19.13 3.84 -21.47
C HIS A 622 -19.35 4.96 -22.49
N LEU A 623 -18.95 6.19 -22.13
CA LEU A 623 -19.02 7.34 -23.03
C LEU A 623 -17.89 7.26 -24.06
N ALA A 624 -18.26 7.33 -25.35
CA ALA A 624 -17.32 7.17 -26.45
C ALA A 624 -16.51 8.45 -26.74
N CYS A 625 -17.10 9.62 -26.54
CA CYS A 625 -16.56 10.91 -26.99
C CYS A 625 -16.65 12.00 -25.90
N ALA A 626 -16.49 11.60 -24.60
CA ALA A 626 -16.60 12.59 -23.51
C ALA A 626 -15.48 13.62 -23.49
N ASP A 627 -14.37 13.38 -24.19
CA ASP A 627 -13.20 14.22 -24.34
C ASP A 627 -13.25 15.18 -25.56
N ASP A 628 -14.21 15.00 -26.47
CA ASP A 628 -14.36 15.83 -27.67
C ASP A 628 -15.57 16.77 -27.58
N PRO A 629 -15.36 18.10 -27.44
CA PRO A 629 -16.44 19.07 -27.38
C PRO A 629 -17.36 19.08 -28.62
N THR A 630 -16.83 18.68 -29.77
CA THR A 630 -17.63 18.63 -31.01
C THR A 630 -18.66 17.51 -31.02
N MET A 631 -18.51 16.53 -30.11
CA MET A 631 -19.39 15.36 -29.96
C MET A 631 -20.29 15.42 -28.73
N ASP A 632 -20.47 16.60 -28.13
CA ASP A 632 -21.27 16.75 -26.89
C ASP A 632 -22.72 16.28 -27.07
N ASP A 633 -23.34 16.57 -28.20
CA ASP A 633 -24.72 16.12 -28.50
C ASP A 633 -24.80 14.57 -28.55
N PHE A 634 -23.78 13.92 -29.05
CA PHE A 634 -23.69 12.45 -29.05
C PHE A 634 -23.53 11.92 -27.62
N THR A 635 -22.64 12.51 -26.85
CA THR A 635 -22.41 12.14 -25.44
C THR A 635 -23.67 12.33 -24.61
N ARG A 636 -24.41 13.44 -24.78
CA ARG A 636 -25.70 13.68 -24.10
C ARG A 636 -26.76 12.67 -24.51
N ARG A 637 -26.80 12.22 -25.77
CA ARG A 637 -27.67 11.11 -26.19
C ARG A 637 -27.34 9.83 -25.47
N GLN A 638 -26.06 9.45 -25.35
CA GLN A 638 -25.65 8.26 -24.59
C GLN A 638 -26.12 8.36 -23.11
N ILE A 639 -25.96 9.51 -22.47
CA ILE A 639 -26.45 9.76 -21.11
C ILE A 639 -27.96 9.56 -21.02
N THR A 640 -28.71 10.08 -21.98
CA THR A 640 -30.19 10.00 -22.02
C THR A 640 -30.65 8.55 -22.19
N LEU A 641 -30.05 7.82 -23.14
CA LEU A 641 -30.34 6.39 -23.37
C LEU A 641 -30.02 5.55 -22.13
N PHE A 642 -28.88 5.80 -21.50
CA PHE A 642 -28.53 5.07 -20.30
C PHE A 642 -29.51 5.33 -19.14
N ARG A 643 -29.90 6.55 -18.90
CA ARG A 643 -30.91 6.88 -17.89
C ARG A 643 -32.24 6.14 -18.17
N GLN A 644 -32.65 6.09 -19.42
CA GLN A 644 -33.87 5.40 -19.82
C GLN A 644 -33.74 3.88 -19.63
N TRP A 645 -32.62 3.28 -20.07
CA TRP A 645 -32.44 1.82 -20.06
C TRP A 645 -32.13 1.28 -18.66
N SER A 646 -31.50 2.05 -17.80
CA SER A 646 -31.19 1.67 -16.42
C SER A 646 -32.27 2.00 -15.40
N ASP A 647 -33.35 2.66 -15.83
CA ASP A 647 -34.45 3.05 -14.94
C ASP A 647 -35.11 1.84 -14.29
N GLY A 648 -35.33 1.92 -12.96
CA GLY A 648 -35.88 0.83 -12.15
C GLY A 648 -34.94 -0.39 -11.92
N MET A 649 -33.73 -0.43 -12.51
CA MET A 649 -32.75 -1.49 -12.20
C MET A 649 -32.12 -1.28 -10.82
N PRO A 650 -31.84 -2.36 -10.07
CA PRO A 650 -31.12 -2.28 -8.81
C PRO A 650 -29.62 -1.93 -9.03
N GLY A 651 -28.91 -1.61 -7.96
CA GLY A 651 -27.48 -1.33 -7.95
C GLY A 651 -27.09 0.10 -8.32
N LEU A 652 -25.79 0.41 -8.15
CA LEU A 652 -25.20 1.72 -8.41
C LEU A 652 -25.20 2.05 -9.91
N LYS A 653 -25.50 3.29 -10.27
CA LYS A 653 -25.45 3.76 -11.67
C LYS A 653 -24.16 4.54 -11.90
N HIS A 654 -23.43 4.23 -12.98
CA HIS A 654 -22.23 5.00 -13.34
C HIS A 654 -21.98 5.08 -14.84
N ILE A 655 -21.56 6.26 -15.29
CA ILE A 655 -21.40 6.56 -16.71
C ILE A 655 -20.10 7.31 -17.01
N LEU A 656 -19.65 8.21 -16.11
CA LEU A 656 -18.57 9.16 -16.38
C LEU A 656 -17.18 8.49 -16.28
N ASN A 657 -16.36 8.73 -17.30
CA ASN A 657 -14.90 8.51 -17.31
C ASN A 657 -14.16 9.79 -16.86
N SER A 658 -12.84 9.86 -16.94
CA SER A 658 -12.04 11.03 -16.49
C SER A 658 -12.54 12.35 -17.07
N SER A 659 -12.71 12.47 -18.40
CA SER A 659 -13.21 13.71 -19.05
C SER A 659 -14.70 13.94 -18.76
N GLY A 660 -15.48 12.87 -18.62
CA GLY A 660 -16.89 13.00 -18.22
C GLY A 660 -17.06 13.64 -16.85
N ILE A 661 -16.18 13.33 -15.89
CA ILE A 661 -16.22 13.89 -14.53
C ILE A 661 -16.11 15.42 -14.55
N THR A 662 -15.26 15.96 -15.42
CA THR A 662 -15.01 17.42 -15.51
C THR A 662 -16.03 18.13 -16.39
N ARG A 663 -16.52 17.51 -17.47
CA ARG A 663 -17.36 18.14 -18.49
C ARG A 663 -18.86 17.92 -18.32
N PHE A 664 -19.29 16.81 -17.71
CA PHE A 664 -20.69 16.42 -17.56
C PHE A 664 -21.09 16.23 -16.10
N THR A 665 -20.84 17.24 -15.27
CA THR A 665 -21.03 17.18 -13.81
C THR A 665 -22.49 16.88 -13.40
N ASP A 666 -23.46 17.16 -14.26
CA ASP A 666 -24.88 16.84 -14.10
C ASP A 666 -25.23 15.35 -14.29
N ALA A 667 -24.25 14.54 -14.70
CA ALA A 667 -24.41 13.10 -14.96
C ALA A 667 -23.57 12.19 -14.03
N GLN A 668 -23.13 12.68 -12.86
CA GLN A 668 -22.28 11.92 -11.93
C GLN A 668 -22.94 10.65 -11.38
N MET A 669 -24.25 10.64 -11.19
CA MET A 669 -25.02 9.52 -10.63
C MET A 669 -24.41 8.99 -9.31
N ASP A 670 -24.47 7.66 -9.08
CA ASP A 670 -24.03 7.07 -7.81
C ASP A 670 -22.51 6.87 -7.73
N MET A 671 -21.84 6.73 -8.90
CA MET A 671 -20.41 6.46 -8.96
C MET A 671 -19.80 7.00 -10.27
N VAL A 672 -18.48 7.24 -10.25
CA VAL A 672 -17.70 7.63 -11.44
C VAL A 672 -16.49 6.70 -11.60
N ARG A 673 -15.95 6.62 -12.85
CA ARG A 673 -14.78 5.80 -13.16
C ARG A 673 -13.60 6.68 -13.57
N LEU A 674 -12.66 6.86 -12.65
CA LEU A 674 -11.45 7.65 -12.87
C LEU A 674 -10.37 6.78 -13.50
N GLY A 675 -9.98 7.11 -14.74
CA GLY A 675 -8.95 6.42 -15.51
C GLY A 675 -7.68 7.26 -15.64
N ILE A 676 -7.38 7.71 -16.86
CA ILE A 676 -6.11 8.36 -17.23
C ILE A 676 -5.83 9.63 -16.44
N GLY A 677 -6.86 10.38 -16.03
CA GLY A 677 -6.69 11.57 -15.21
C GLY A 677 -6.00 11.28 -13.87
N LEU A 678 -6.20 10.08 -13.32
CA LEU A 678 -5.50 9.61 -12.12
C LEU A 678 -3.98 9.59 -12.33
N TYR A 679 -3.52 9.26 -13.55
CA TYR A 679 -2.12 9.16 -13.91
C TYR A 679 -1.52 10.47 -14.42
N GLY A 680 -2.27 11.57 -14.33
CA GLY A 680 -1.78 12.93 -14.61
C GLY A 680 -1.89 13.38 -16.06
N VAL A 681 -2.82 12.81 -16.82
CA VAL A 681 -3.06 13.18 -18.23
C VAL A 681 -4.52 13.55 -18.44
N SER A 682 -4.76 14.71 -19.06
CA SER A 682 -6.07 15.19 -19.50
C SER A 682 -5.95 15.86 -20.86
N PRO A 683 -6.93 15.64 -21.79
CA PRO A 683 -6.99 16.40 -23.03
C PRO A 683 -7.46 17.85 -22.82
N GLU A 684 -8.02 18.18 -21.67
CA GLU A 684 -8.54 19.48 -21.31
C GLU A 684 -7.41 20.33 -20.69
N PRO A 685 -6.97 21.47 -21.33
CA PRO A 685 -5.85 22.27 -20.82
C PRO A 685 -6.11 22.83 -19.41
N GLU A 686 -7.35 23.20 -19.11
CA GLU A 686 -7.76 23.71 -17.79
C GLU A 686 -7.64 22.64 -16.70
N VAL A 687 -7.90 21.38 -17.03
CA VAL A 687 -7.73 20.25 -16.13
C VAL A 687 -6.24 19.88 -16.01
N GLN A 688 -5.55 19.80 -17.16
CA GLN A 688 -4.16 19.39 -17.21
C GLN A 688 -3.23 20.24 -16.31
N GLN A 689 -3.47 21.54 -16.20
CA GLN A 689 -2.65 22.43 -15.34
C GLN A 689 -2.75 22.08 -13.84
N HIS A 690 -3.79 21.38 -13.40
CA HIS A 690 -4.00 20.94 -12.01
C HIS A 690 -3.44 19.55 -11.75
N LEU A 691 -3.20 18.77 -12.80
CA LEU A 691 -2.71 17.40 -12.67
C LEU A 691 -1.18 17.36 -12.58
N ARG A 692 -0.69 16.33 -11.91
CA ARG A 692 0.74 16.01 -11.83
C ARG A 692 1.02 14.70 -12.53
N GLN A 693 2.09 14.63 -13.29
CA GLN A 693 2.52 13.38 -13.92
C GLN A 693 2.97 12.40 -12.85
N VAL A 694 2.38 11.19 -12.88
CA VAL A 694 2.63 10.13 -11.90
C VAL A 694 3.87 9.33 -12.30
N SER A 695 4.03 9.07 -13.60
CA SER A 695 5.08 8.20 -14.12
C SER A 695 6.11 8.99 -14.90
N ARG A 696 7.39 8.75 -14.60
CA ARG A 696 8.54 9.31 -15.33
C ARG A 696 9.46 8.18 -15.75
N LEU A 697 9.68 8.06 -17.05
CA LEU A 697 10.56 7.06 -17.64
C LEU A 697 11.94 7.66 -17.85
N VAL A 698 12.94 7.05 -17.23
CA VAL A 698 14.31 7.57 -17.16
C VAL A 698 15.30 6.49 -17.57
N SER A 699 16.32 6.90 -18.30
CA SER A 699 17.48 6.09 -18.64
C SER A 699 18.77 6.86 -18.41
N ARG A 700 19.91 6.33 -18.86
CA ARG A 700 21.21 7.00 -18.79
C ARG A 700 21.94 6.85 -20.13
N ILE A 701 22.88 7.77 -20.39
CA ILE A 701 23.75 7.69 -21.57
C ILE A 701 24.75 6.55 -21.37
N SER A 702 24.71 5.52 -22.24
CA SER A 702 25.69 4.42 -22.23
C SER A 702 27.00 4.79 -22.89
N GLN A 703 26.94 5.58 -23.96
CA GLN A 703 28.13 6.00 -24.71
C GLN A 703 27.86 7.27 -25.48
N ILE A 704 28.87 8.11 -25.61
CA ILE A 704 28.87 9.29 -26.51
C ILE A 704 29.83 9.04 -27.67
N LYS A 705 29.39 9.32 -28.90
CA LYS A 705 30.18 9.19 -30.11
C LYS A 705 30.22 10.52 -30.85
N GLU A 706 31.39 10.83 -31.42
CA GLU A 706 31.55 11.91 -32.40
C GLU A 706 31.46 11.31 -33.80
N ILE A 707 30.66 11.92 -34.65
CA ILE A 707 30.49 11.50 -36.06
C ILE A 707 30.66 12.70 -36.98
N SER A 708 31.17 12.44 -38.18
CA SER A 708 31.41 13.49 -39.18
C SER A 708 30.16 13.78 -40.01
N ALA A 709 30.11 14.96 -40.59
CA ALA A 709 29.11 15.28 -41.61
C ALA A 709 29.13 14.25 -42.74
N GLY A 710 27.95 13.71 -43.07
CA GLY A 710 27.78 12.66 -44.05
C GLY A 710 27.70 11.25 -43.50
N ASP A 711 28.10 11.01 -42.24
CA ASP A 711 27.94 9.69 -41.59
C ASP A 711 26.47 9.33 -41.36
N THR A 712 26.17 8.05 -41.34
CA THR A 712 24.81 7.53 -41.13
C THR A 712 24.70 6.90 -39.78
N VAL A 713 23.48 6.99 -39.14
CA VAL A 713 23.19 6.46 -37.84
C VAL A 713 22.01 5.47 -37.89
N GLY A 714 22.18 4.32 -37.22
CA GLY A 714 21.18 3.28 -37.05
C GLY A 714 20.96 2.40 -38.28
N TYR A 715 19.96 1.53 -38.18
CA TYR A 715 19.64 0.56 -39.23
C TYR A 715 19.26 1.21 -40.54
N ASN A 716 19.76 0.63 -41.67
CA ASN A 716 19.55 1.04 -43.06
C ASN A 716 20.14 2.43 -43.40
N GLY A 717 20.89 3.10 -42.49
CA GLY A 717 21.54 4.38 -42.75
C GLY A 717 20.59 5.48 -43.22
N ARG A 718 19.31 5.45 -42.81
CA ARG A 718 18.30 6.41 -43.32
C ARG A 718 18.41 7.80 -42.72
N TRP A 719 19.11 7.97 -41.58
CA TRP A 719 19.43 9.24 -41.02
C TRP A 719 20.91 9.53 -41.28
N ARG A 720 21.21 10.72 -41.75
CA ARG A 720 22.56 11.15 -42.09
C ARG A 720 22.89 12.48 -41.42
N ALA A 721 24.06 12.56 -40.78
CA ALA A 721 24.55 13.76 -40.14
C ALA A 721 24.79 14.87 -41.20
N THR A 722 24.20 16.03 -41.00
CA THR A 722 24.35 17.20 -41.85
C THR A 722 25.56 18.07 -41.46
N ARG A 723 26.11 17.84 -40.27
CA ARG A 723 27.27 18.51 -39.66
C ARG A 723 28.02 17.50 -38.79
N ASP A 724 29.22 17.84 -38.37
CA ASP A 724 29.91 17.09 -37.31
C ASP A 724 29.05 17.13 -36.05
N SER A 725 28.78 15.97 -35.48
CA SER A 725 27.75 15.80 -34.44
C SER A 725 28.23 14.91 -33.31
N ARG A 726 27.76 15.23 -32.09
CA ARG A 726 27.86 14.34 -30.93
C ARG A 726 26.53 13.58 -30.74
N ILE A 727 26.63 12.29 -30.69
CA ILE A 727 25.45 11.45 -30.49
C ILE A 727 25.55 10.63 -29.18
N ALA A 728 24.50 10.62 -28.39
CA ALA A 728 24.37 9.78 -27.22
C ALA A 728 23.61 8.48 -27.54
N ILE A 729 24.13 7.37 -27.07
CA ILE A 729 23.49 6.05 -27.13
C ILE A 729 22.80 5.81 -25.81
N VAL A 730 21.48 5.60 -25.85
CA VAL A 730 20.64 5.38 -24.66
C VAL A 730 20.15 3.93 -24.68
N PRO A 731 20.34 3.15 -23.59
CA PRO A 731 19.97 1.74 -23.51
C PRO A 731 18.46 1.59 -23.26
N MET A 732 17.68 2.09 -24.21
CA MET A 732 16.23 1.98 -24.25
C MET A 732 15.77 1.86 -25.71
N GLY A 733 15.01 0.82 -26.00
CA GLY A 733 14.48 0.56 -27.33
C GLY A 733 13.01 0.18 -27.30
N TYR A 734 12.49 -0.32 -28.44
CA TYR A 734 11.07 -0.65 -28.55
C TYR A 734 10.68 -1.87 -27.67
N ALA A 735 11.61 -2.74 -27.29
CA ALA A 735 11.34 -3.83 -26.36
C ALA A 735 11.20 -3.35 -24.90
N ASP A 736 11.63 -2.11 -24.61
CA ASP A 736 11.40 -1.45 -23.31
C ASP A 736 10.10 -0.63 -23.30
N GLY A 737 9.53 -0.38 -24.49
CA GLY A 737 8.32 0.41 -24.68
C GLY A 737 8.55 1.76 -25.38
N LEU A 738 9.78 2.08 -25.86
CA LEU A 738 10.00 3.27 -26.65
C LEU A 738 9.38 3.11 -28.04
N HIS A 739 8.32 3.88 -28.32
CA HIS A 739 7.60 3.75 -29.58
C HIS A 739 8.53 3.99 -30.81
N ARG A 740 8.54 3.05 -31.76
CA ARG A 740 9.45 3.09 -32.90
C ARG A 740 9.24 4.28 -33.81
N GLY A 741 8.02 4.85 -33.83
CA GLY A 741 7.67 6.06 -34.57
C GLY A 741 8.39 7.32 -34.12
N LEU A 742 9.03 7.32 -32.92
CA LEU A 742 9.77 8.47 -32.39
C LEU A 742 11.15 8.67 -33.01
N GLY A 743 11.64 7.73 -33.78
CA GLY A 743 12.90 7.88 -34.54
C GLY A 743 12.83 8.99 -35.60
N TYR A 744 13.98 9.26 -36.23
CA TYR A 744 14.13 10.21 -37.34
C TYR A 744 13.77 11.67 -36.99
N CYS A 745 14.17 12.13 -35.82
CA CYS A 745 13.92 13.48 -35.25
C CYS A 745 12.42 13.78 -35.00
N ARG A 746 11.56 12.78 -34.89
CA ARG A 746 10.14 13.00 -34.57
C ARG A 746 9.93 13.16 -33.06
N GLY A 747 10.51 12.25 -32.29
CA GLY A 747 10.44 12.27 -30.84
C GLY A 747 11.63 12.95 -30.18
N HIS A 748 11.45 13.37 -28.94
CA HIS A 748 12.46 14.06 -28.15
C HIS A 748 12.60 13.43 -26.76
N VAL A 749 13.76 13.61 -26.16
CA VAL A 749 14.06 13.29 -24.76
C VAL A 749 14.66 14.52 -24.09
N LEU A 750 14.76 14.52 -22.76
CA LEU A 750 15.52 15.55 -22.03
C LEU A 750 16.83 14.96 -21.55
N VAL A 751 17.94 15.64 -21.87
CA VAL A 751 19.28 15.33 -21.37
C VAL A 751 19.70 16.50 -20.51
N ASP A 752 19.90 16.28 -19.22
CA ASP A 752 20.19 17.36 -18.25
C ASP A 752 19.21 18.56 -18.36
N GLY A 753 17.92 18.26 -18.53
CA GLY A 753 16.86 19.27 -18.69
C GLY A 753 16.77 19.94 -20.05
N HIS A 754 17.67 19.62 -21.00
CA HIS A 754 17.69 20.16 -22.37
C HIS A 754 17.07 19.18 -23.35
N GLU A 755 16.25 19.70 -24.24
CA GLU A 755 15.56 18.88 -25.23
C GLU A 755 16.50 18.40 -26.32
N ALA A 756 16.47 17.10 -26.62
CA ALA A 756 17.31 16.45 -27.61
C ALA A 756 16.51 15.52 -28.51
N PRO A 757 16.65 15.58 -29.85
CA PRO A 757 15.87 14.74 -30.77
C PRO A 757 16.40 13.30 -30.82
N ILE A 758 15.48 12.33 -30.95
CA ILE A 758 15.79 10.93 -31.20
C ILE A 758 16.10 10.77 -32.70
N ILE A 759 17.35 10.53 -33.04
CA ILE A 759 17.82 10.39 -34.42
C ILE A 759 17.90 8.94 -34.89
N GLY A 760 17.96 8.73 -36.18
CA GLY A 760 18.01 7.37 -36.74
C GLY A 760 16.78 6.54 -36.39
N SER A 761 16.89 5.22 -36.51
CA SER A 761 15.80 4.31 -36.13
C SER A 761 15.93 3.88 -34.66
N VAL A 762 14.83 3.85 -33.93
CA VAL A 762 14.79 3.19 -32.63
C VAL A 762 15.06 1.69 -32.81
N CYS A 763 16.08 1.16 -32.12
CA CYS A 763 16.46 -0.24 -32.12
C CYS A 763 15.64 -1.06 -31.08
N MET A 764 15.90 -2.38 -30.99
CA MET A 764 15.23 -3.24 -30.00
C MET A 764 15.50 -2.78 -28.57
N ASP A 765 16.78 -2.52 -28.26
CA ASP A 765 17.23 -2.28 -26.89
C ASP A 765 17.92 -0.91 -26.73
N MET A 766 18.03 -0.11 -27.79
CA MET A 766 18.75 1.17 -27.79
C MET A 766 18.09 2.21 -28.70
N CYS A 767 18.34 3.49 -28.43
CA CYS A 767 18.08 4.59 -29.34
C CYS A 767 19.29 5.56 -29.37
N PHE A 768 19.26 6.45 -30.35
CA PHE A 768 20.30 7.45 -30.60
C PHE A 768 19.70 8.83 -30.41
N VAL A 769 20.43 9.70 -29.74
CA VAL A 769 20.00 11.07 -29.41
C VAL A 769 21.08 12.06 -29.88
N ASP A 770 20.68 13.12 -30.59
CA ASP A 770 21.61 14.19 -30.95
C ASP A 770 21.85 15.12 -29.74
N VAL A 771 23.07 15.12 -29.24
CA VAL A 771 23.51 15.94 -28.11
C VAL A 771 24.60 16.93 -28.50
N THR A 772 24.67 17.31 -29.78
CA THR A 772 25.72 18.19 -30.33
C THR A 772 25.82 19.52 -29.57
N GLU A 773 24.67 20.11 -29.24
CA GLU A 773 24.57 21.39 -28.54
C GLU A 773 24.45 21.24 -27.00
N ILE A 774 24.50 20.03 -26.48
CA ILE A 774 24.27 19.76 -25.06
C ILE A 774 25.58 19.31 -24.42
N THR A 775 25.97 19.95 -23.34
CA THR A 775 27.09 19.51 -22.51
C THR A 775 26.63 18.34 -21.65
N CYS A 776 27.06 17.12 -21.96
CA CYS A 776 26.73 15.92 -21.22
C CYS A 776 27.85 14.87 -21.27
N ASN A 777 27.81 13.90 -20.39
CA ASN A 777 28.76 12.79 -20.24
C ASN A 777 28.07 11.44 -20.25
N GLU A 778 28.85 10.39 -20.44
CA GLU A 778 28.38 9.02 -20.22
C GLU A 778 27.93 8.85 -18.76
N GLY A 779 26.78 8.19 -18.55
CA GLY A 779 26.13 8.05 -17.24
C GLY A 779 25.11 9.15 -16.89
N ASP A 780 25.08 10.27 -17.64
CA ASP A 780 24.12 11.34 -17.40
C ASP A 780 22.69 10.88 -17.66
N ARG A 781 21.75 11.51 -16.94
CA ARG A 781 20.33 11.15 -16.94
C ARG A 781 19.64 11.59 -18.22
N VAL A 782 18.82 10.69 -18.77
CA VAL A 782 17.95 10.94 -19.93
C VAL A 782 16.50 10.70 -19.52
N VAL A 783 15.65 11.72 -19.66
CA VAL A 783 14.19 11.58 -19.40
C VAL A 783 13.47 11.35 -20.73
N ILE A 784 12.78 10.23 -20.83
CA ILE A 784 12.04 9.81 -22.03
C ILE A 784 10.65 10.45 -22.05
N PHE A 785 9.98 10.45 -20.90
CA PHE A 785 8.72 11.19 -20.65
C PHE A 785 8.51 11.39 -19.14
N GLY A 786 7.54 12.20 -18.78
CA GLY A 786 7.15 12.44 -17.38
C GLY A 786 7.68 13.77 -16.83
N GLU A 787 8.17 14.64 -17.69
CA GLU A 787 8.49 16.06 -17.39
C GLU A 787 7.84 16.96 -18.43
N GLY A 788 7.23 18.06 -17.97
CA GLY A 788 6.54 19.02 -18.84
C GLY A 788 5.43 18.35 -19.67
N ASP A 789 5.37 18.70 -20.94
CA ASP A 789 4.43 18.17 -21.92
C ASP A 789 5.02 17.04 -22.81
N LEU A 790 6.22 16.56 -22.47
CA LEU A 790 7.01 15.65 -23.33
C LEU A 790 6.24 14.35 -23.67
N LEU A 791 5.46 13.82 -22.72
CA LEU A 791 4.62 12.61 -22.95
C LEU A 791 3.61 12.85 -24.07
N GLN A 792 2.86 13.97 -24.02
CA GLN A 792 1.84 14.27 -25.02
C GLN A 792 2.46 14.57 -26.38
N ARG A 793 3.52 15.39 -26.44
CA ARG A 793 4.22 15.71 -27.69
C ARG A 793 4.81 14.46 -28.36
N ASN A 794 5.39 13.56 -27.59
CA ASN A 794 5.87 12.29 -28.12
C ASN A 794 4.74 11.38 -28.58
N ALA A 795 3.58 11.38 -27.92
CA ALA A 795 2.41 10.66 -28.40
C ALA A 795 1.93 11.22 -29.75
N ASP A 796 1.79 12.53 -29.88
CA ASP A 796 1.40 13.21 -31.12
C ASP A 796 2.43 12.95 -32.25
N ALA A 797 3.72 13.02 -31.95
CA ALA A 797 4.81 12.75 -32.88
C ALA A 797 4.84 11.29 -33.38
N ALA A 798 4.40 10.35 -32.55
CA ALA A 798 4.24 8.95 -32.90
C ALA A 798 2.88 8.64 -33.57
N ASN A 799 2.00 9.63 -33.71
CA ASN A 799 0.63 9.51 -34.17
C ASN A 799 -0.21 8.51 -33.35
N THR A 800 -0.09 8.67 -32.01
CA THR A 800 -0.79 7.86 -31.02
C THR A 800 -1.26 8.72 -29.84
N ILE A 801 -1.64 8.10 -28.74
CA ILE A 801 -2.14 8.74 -27.53
C ILE A 801 -1.24 8.45 -26.31
N ALA A 802 -1.24 9.32 -25.32
CA ALA A 802 -0.47 9.16 -24.09
C ALA A 802 -0.71 7.82 -23.37
N TYR A 803 -1.94 7.29 -23.44
CA TYR A 803 -2.29 5.95 -22.91
C TYR A 803 -1.40 4.84 -23.45
N GLU A 804 -1.17 4.82 -24.76
CA GLU A 804 -0.35 3.78 -25.41
C GLU A 804 1.10 3.89 -24.95
N LEU A 805 1.67 5.09 -24.90
CA LEU A 805 3.06 5.27 -24.44
C LEU A 805 3.26 4.83 -22.98
N LEU A 806 2.30 5.12 -22.09
CA LEU A 806 2.36 4.70 -20.68
C LEU A 806 2.24 3.18 -20.55
N THR A 807 1.27 2.57 -21.23
CA THR A 807 0.99 1.13 -21.11
C THR A 807 1.98 0.25 -21.87
N ALA A 808 2.69 0.81 -22.86
CA ALA A 808 3.73 0.11 -23.64
C ALA A 808 5.00 -0.16 -22.83
N VAL A 809 5.22 0.52 -21.69
CA VAL A 809 6.44 0.29 -20.90
C VAL A 809 6.49 -1.13 -20.38
N SER A 810 7.47 -1.89 -20.89
CA SER A 810 7.66 -3.31 -20.66
C SER A 810 7.80 -3.66 -19.17
N PRO A 811 7.33 -4.82 -18.71
CA PRO A 811 7.59 -5.31 -17.34
C PRO A 811 9.08 -5.46 -17.00
N ARG A 812 9.97 -5.59 -17.98
CA ARG A 812 11.43 -5.62 -17.75
C ARG A 812 12.01 -4.29 -17.26
N VAL A 813 11.33 -3.16 -17.52
CA VAL A 813 11.68 -1.85 -16.94
C VAL A 813 11.23 -1.82 -15.49
N LYS A 814 12.16 -1.65 -14.57
CA LYS A 814 11.88 -1.64 -13.13
C LYS A 814 11.07 -0.41 -12.74
N ARG A 815 10.01 -0.59 -11.93
CA ARG A 815 9.25 0.51 -11.31
C ARG A 815 9.89 0.87 -9.97
N ILE A 816 10.04 2.17 -9.72
CA ILE A 816 10.58 2.71 -8.47
C ILE A 816 9.54 3.66 -7.90
N TYR A 817 8.91 3.27 -6.80
CA TYR A 817 7.90 4.08 -6.14
C TYR A 817 8.53 5.02 -5.14
N TYR A 818 8.06 6.26 -5.10
CA TYR A 818 8.55 7.25 -4.15
C TYR A 818 7.44 8.20 -3.71
N HIS A 819 7.67 8.82 -2.56
CA HIS A 819 6.90 9.92 -2.02
C HIS A 819 7.74 11.19 -2.09
N GLU A 820 7.12 12.33 -2.34
CA GLU A 820 7.79 13.64 -2.26
C GLU A 820 8.20 13.90 -0.79
N GLU A 821 9.44 14.40 -0.56
CA GLU A 821 9.98 14.67 0.78
C GLU A 821 9.30 15.86 1.45
#